data_0fb7430d42c1bcd104dffa888b785c8a
#
_entry.id   0fb7430d42c1bcd104dffa888b785c8a
#
_cell.length_a   1.000
_cell.length_b   1.000
_cell.length_c   1.000
_cell.angle_alpha   90.00
_cell.angle_beta   90.00
_cell.angle_gamma   90.00
#
_symmetry.space_group_name_H-M   'P 1'
#
loop_
_entity.id
_entity.type
_entity.pdbx_description
1 polymer ?
#
loop_
_entity_poly.entity_id
_entity_poly.type
_entity_poly.pdbx_seq_one_letter_code
_entity_poly.pdbx_strand_id
1 'polypeptide(L)'
;MSKPAKSAGAEIKVAVLLDESTLLLYGRTVLVPPPGGTAYFEGGTAARGIFSATSWVRRDAGGQGEVTWFLIVLRFENIAQVRASSLSLKSQDGVAEFPLPEVPRIQLEAGGLLQAMQPEMPEHAGMVLQFLRGALLESDFAKPSPRATRFLFDFLQAMAQPDGFVEMCGRLPGAELALQGWSFHLASGGAELVLEAAACASHRALVGDYQRTDLAPSARGFIAVLHGAGGPDLRSLRRVYFRAGGGLYYLDQFDSRLVLDEAEAVLHVRNMLPQLRLDAAMAKSFRRICNARYRGHETVTQLVVPARAAVDLAVLVPETGIFLAGWVLDPTNLVRAATLRTTGGFAARLDDKWHPVMRPDVSESFADEALFRGRLRPDHHAHGYIAYIPCSLDAAGAGEFYLELELENEEFAFIPVQLSDMASLATVRRVLSSFNVKDPAAESIVARHIGPIVTAAVKRITGPEIGVAASDFGPRRQRPGVSVIVPVTQARSDLDINFAKLATDREFESVELLVVAPLRLADHLGPLLRQYSDFYGLSGRLVLVADAIDRFEMLELGARLATAELMLFLSPSVLPKQGGWLGKLASGLRYSNKAGVISPTLIYEDYSIKFAGGGGGDSGLALRNLVRPQYAGYAKHWLRQRGISLASVASADCCLMRRKLFADIGGFSKDFVGPNLKDLDLSLKVRSVGMDCLWASDLEMFAVDEPETELSADNWVQTGQLVDRWGFNRKWSRFFAKSGNVQ
;
A
#
# COMPACT_ATOMS: atom_id res chain seq x y z
N MET A 1 11.65 -36.22 14.27
CA MET A 1 11.04 -35.99 12.92
C MET A 1 9.97 -37.07 12.73
N SER A 2 8.72 -36.73 13.06
CA SER A 2 7.58 -37.63 12.83
C SER A 2 7.27 -37.63 11.32
N LYS A 3 7.13 -38.84 10.74
CA LYS A 3 6.71 -39.03 9.36
C LYS A 3 5.39 -38.29 9.13
N PRO A 4 5.20 -37.58 7.99
CA PRO A 4 3.92 -36.95 7.67
C PRO A 4 2.85 -38.03 7.60
N ALA A 5 1.73 -37.81 8.27
CA ALA A 5 0.57 -38.67 8.17
C ALA A 5 0.02 -38.53 6.73
N LYS A 6 0.23 -39.54 5.88
CA LYS A 6 -0.42 -39.62 4.59
C LYS A 6 -1.93 -39.68 4.83
N SER A 7 -2.65 -38.64 4.43
CA SER A 7 -4.11 -38.59 4.57
C SER A 7 -4.77 -39.53 3.54
N ALA A 8 -4.92 -40.78 3.91
CA ALA A 8 -5.84 -41.68 3.24
C ALA A 8 -7.26 -41.12 3.46
N GLY A 9 -7.84 -40.44 2.47
CA GLY A 9 -9.22 -39.97 2.53
C GLY A 9 -9.50 -38.49 2.21
N ALA A 10 -8.52 -37.70 1.78
CA ALA A 10 -8.78 -36.35 1.30
C ALA A 10 -9.22 -36.36 -0.18
N GLU A 11 -10.34 -35.73 -0.51
CA GLU A 11 -10.90 -35.65 -1.86
C GLU A 11 -11.18 -34.18 -2.22
N ILE A 12 -10.46 -33.66 -3.20
CA ILE A 12 -10.76 -32.34 -3.77
C ILE A 12 -11.89 -32.51 -4.79
N LYS A 13 -13.02 -31.90 -4.52
CA LYS A 13 -14.20 -31.94 -5.40
C LYS A 13 -14.11 -30.94 -6.53
N VAL A 14 -13.68 -29.72 -6.21
CA VAL A 14 -13.60 -28.60 -7.16
C VAL A 14 -12.37 -27.77 -6.87
N ALA A 15 -11.69 -27.37 -7.94
CA ALA A 15 -10.59 -26.40 -7.92
C ALA A 15 -10.93 -25.27 -8.90
N VAL A 16 -10.89 -24.02 -8.43
CA VAL A 16 -11.19 -22.83 -9.24
C VAL A 16 -10.04 -21.84 -9.17
N LEU A 17 -9.51 -21.47 -10.33
CA LEU A 17 -8.54 -20.39 -10.46
C LEU A 17 -9.33 -19.06 -10.56
N LEU A 18 -9.30 -18.29 -9.48
CA LEU A 18 -10.02 -17.03 -9.41
C LEU A 18 -9.31 -15.93 -10.19
N ASP A 19 -7.97 -15.90 -10.07
CA ASP A 19 -7.06 -15.04 -10.86
C ASP A 19 -5.70 -15.71 -10.98
N GLU A 20 -4.72 -15.08 -11.62
CA GLU A 20 -3.39 -15.65 -11.87
C GLU A 20 -2.62 -16.07 -10.61
N SER A 21 -3.07 -15.61 -9.45
CA SER A 21 -2.39 -15.83 -8.16
C SER A 21 -3.25 -16.54 -7.12
N THR A 22 -4.56 -16.70 -7.33
CA THR A 22 -5.51 -17.16 -6.31
C THR A 22 -6.27 -18.39 -6.77
N LEU A 23 -6.08 -19.51 -6.06
CA LEU A 23 -6.77 -20.79 -6.29
C LEU A 23 -7.67 -21.12 -5.09
N LEU A 24 -8.91 -21.47 -5.37
CA LEU A 24 -9.88 -21.97 -4.42
C LEU A 24 -9.99 -23.49 -4.56
N LEU A 25 -9.86 -24.20 -3.43
CA LEU A 25 -10.07 -25.65 -3.35
C LEU A 25 -11.23 -25.96 -2.43
N TYR A 26 -12.17 -26.74 -2.90
CA TYR A 26 -13.29 -27.25 -2.13
C TYR A 26 -13.30 -28.77 -2.15
N GLY A 27 -13.50 -29.39 -0.99
CA GLY A 27 -13.46 -30.82 -0.89
C GLY A 27 -13.83 -31.35 0.49
N ARG A 28 -13.55 -32.64 0.70
CA ARG A 28 -13.80 -33.32 1.96
C ARG A 28 -12.57 -34.12 2.42
N THR A 29 -12.41 -34.28 3.71
CA THR A 29 -11.27 -34.98 4.32
C THR A 29 -11.65 -35.56 5.67
N VAL A 30 -10.88 -36.55 6.12
CA VAL A 30 -10.97 -37.08 7.49
C VAL A 30 -10.14 -36.24 8.46
N LEU A 31 -9.13 -35.50 7.96
CA LEU A 31 -8.26 -34.62 8.76
C LEU A 31 -8.69 -33.15 8.58
N VAL A 32 -8.79 -32.44 9.70
CA VAL A 32 -9.09 -31.00 9.68
C VAL A 32 -7.89 -30.25 9.12
N PRO A 33 -8.04 -29.49 8.01
CA PRO A 33 -6.95 -28.65 7.52
C PRO A 33 -6.56 -27.59 8.55
N PRO A 34 -5.28 -27.27 8.71
CA PRO A 34 -4.87 -26.16 9.56
C PRO A 34 -5.42 -24.84 9.01
N PRO A 35 -5.74 -23.84 9.87
CA PRO A 35 -6.45 -22.62 9.45
C PRO A 35 -5.64 -21.72 8.51
N GLY A 36 -4.31 -21.88 8.48
CA GLY A 36 -3.44 -21.11 7.59
C GLY A 36 -1.97 -21.53 7.71
N GLY A 37 -1.16 -21.06 6.78
CA GLY A 37 0.27 -21.35 6.76
C GLY A 37 0.87 -21.25 5.35
N THR A 38 1.88 -22.10 5.10
CA THR A 38 2.58 -22.16 3.82
C THR A 38 2.13 -23.38 3.02
N ALA A 39 1.84 -23.17 1.76
CA ALA A 39 1.45 -24.20 0.80
C ALA A 39 2.63 -24.51 -0.14
N TYR A 40 2.83 -25.78 -0.45
CA TYR A 40 3.84 -26.25 -1.38
C TYR A 40 3.19 -27.19 -2.39
N PHE A 41 3.45 -26.97 -3.66
CA PHE A 41 3.13 -27.92 -4.71
C PHE A 41 4.31 -28.84 -4.95
N GLU A 42 4.08 -30.13 -5.00
CA GLU A 42 5.10 -31.18 -5.16
C GLU A 42 4.81 -32.06 -6.39
N GLY A 43 5.83 -32.65 -6.97
CA GLY A 43 5.70 -33.57 -8.11
C GLY A 43 5.68 -32.91 -9.49
N GLY A 44 6.18 -31.68 -9.61
CA GLY A 44 6.26 -30.93 -10.87
C GLY A 44 7.04 -29.64 -10.72
N THR A 45 6.55 -28.55 -11.29
CA THR A 45 7.14 -27.23 -11.05
C THR A 45 6.83 -26.82 -9.61
N ALA A 46 7.85 -26.89 -8.74
CA ALA A 46 7.68 -26.55 -7.33
C ALA A 46 7.28 -25.06 -7.17
N ALA A 47 6.19 -24.82 -6.50
CA ALA A 47 5.75 -23.47 -6.16
C ALA A 47 5.42 -23.38 -4.68
N ARG A 48 5.82 -22.26 -4.07
CA ARG A 48 5.51 -21.95 -2.67
C ARG A 48 4.50 -20.82 -2.64
N GLY A 49 3.49 -20.97 -1.80
CA GLY A 49 2.47 -19.96 -1.57
C GLY A 49 2.06 -19.91 -0.11
N ILE A 50 1.06 -19.11 0.16
CA ILE A 50 0.37 -19.06 1.45
C ILE A 50 -1.03 -19.60 1.28
N PHE A 51 -1.59 -20.15 2.36
CA PHE A 51 -2.97 -20.58 2.37
C PHE A 51 -3.71 -20.11 3.61
N SER A 52 -5.03 -19.99 3.44
CA SER A 52 -6.01 -19.90 4.52
C SER A 52 -7.05 -20.98 4.30
N ALA A 53 -7.53 -21.60 5.36
CA ALA A 53 -8.51 -22.65 5.27
C ALA A 53 -9.63 -22.47 6.30
N THR A 54 -10.83 -22.90 5.94
CA THR A 54 -11.95 -23.11 6.86
C THR A 54 -12.52 -24.49 6.63
N SER A 55 -13.10 -25.09 7.67
CA SER A 55 -13.67 -26.42 7.62
C SER A 55 -14.89 -26.53 8.52
N TRP A 56 -15.77 -27.47 8.21
CA TRP A 56 -16.94 -27.82 9.00
C TRP A 56 -17.21 -29.32 8.94
N VAL A 57 -17.79 -29.85 9.98
CA VAL A 57 -18.08 -31.26 10.11
C VAL A 57 -19.53 -31.52 9.75
N ARG A 58 -19.80 -32.58 9.00
CA ARG A 58 -21.15 -33.06 8.69
C ARG A 58 -21.23 -34.56 8.89
N ARG A 59 -22.37 -35.03 9.35
CA ARG A 59 -22.66 -36.46 9.39
C ARG A 59 -23.02 -36.95 7.97
N ASP A 60 -22.38 -38.03 7.56
CA ASP A 60 -22.67 -38.64 6.26
C ASP A 60 -24.13 -39.12 6.20
N ALA A 61 -24.78 -38.97 5.08
CA ALA A 61 -26.19 -39.35 4.87
C ALA A 61 -26.43 -40.87 5.11
N GLY A 62 -25.36 -41.68 5.15
CA GLY A 62 -25.38 -43.10 5.47
C GLY A 62 -25.19 -43.45 6.95
N GLY A 63 -25.01 -42.49 7.86
CA GLY A 63 -24.95 -42.72 9.31
C GLY A 63 -23.69 -43.36 9.85
N GLN A 64 -22.64 -43.56 9.04
CA GLN A 64 -21.41 -44.29 9.43
C GLN A 64 -20.17 -43.44 9.76
N GLY A 65 -20.26 -42.13 9.80
CA GLY A 65 -19.11 -41.31 10.16
C GLY A 65 -19.30 -39.79 10.05
N GLU A 66 -18.41 -39.04 10.69
CA GLU A 66 -18.33 -37.61 10.51
C GLU A 66 -17.31 -37.31 9.40
N VAL A 67 -17.70 -36.51 8.42
CA VAL A 67 -16.83 -36.07 7.32
C VAL A 67 -16.60 -34.58 7.44
N THR A 68 -15.33 -34.18 7.40
CA THR A 68 -14.94 -32.77 7.42
C THR A 68 -14.91 -32.23 6.00
N TRP A 69 -15.75 -31.25 5.73
CA TRP A 69 -15.67 -30.44 4.51
C TRP A 69 -14.73 -29.28 4.70
N PHE A 70 -14.05 -28.84 3.65
CA PHE A 70 -13.12 -27.73 3.71
C PHE A 70 -13.23 -26.82 2.50
N LEU A 71 -12.88 -25.56 2.72
CA LEU A 71 -12.59 -24.57 1.69
C LEU A 71 -11.21 -23.97 1.96
N ILE A 72 -10.33 -24.01 0.99
CA ILE A 72 -8.96 -23.49 1.08
C ILE A 72 -8.78 -22.41 0.02
N VAL A 73 -8.25 -21.28 0.42
CA VAL A 73 -7.78 -20.19 -0.46
C VAL A 73 -6.27 -20.28 -0.50
N LEU A 74 -5.71 -20.50 -1.68
CA LEU A 74 -4.28 -20.59 -1.93
C LEU A 74 -3.84 -19.38 -2.75
N ARG A 75 -2.71 -18.78 -2.37
CA ARG A 75 -2.11 -17.66 -3.08
C ARG A 75 -0.67 -17.96 -3.44
N PHE A 76 -0.36 -17.79 -4.71
CA PHE A 76 0.95 -17.97 -5.32
C PHE A 76 1.27 -16.78 -6.23
N GLU A 77 2.52 -16.59 -6.58
CA GLU A 77 2.89 -15.50 -7.50
C GLU A 77 2.34 -15.73 -8.92
N ASN A 78 2.34 -16.96 -9.39
CA ASN A 78 1.73 -17.35 -10.66
C ASN A 78 1.37 -18.85 -10.62
N ILE A 79 0.08 -19.14 -10.52
CA ILE A 79 -0.45 -20.51 -10.47
C ILE A 79 -0.60 -21.14 -11.86
N ALA A 80 -0.81 -20.36 -12.90
CA ALA A 80 -1.15 -20.87 -14.23
C ALA A 80 -0.09 -21.81 -14.85
N GLN A 81 1.14 -21.77 -14.34
CA GLN A 81 2.26 -22.60 -14.80
C GLN A 81 2.58 -23.78 -13.88
N VAL A 82 1.83 -23.96 -12.79
CA VAL A 82 2.10 -25.00 -11.79
C VAL A 82 1.53 -26.34 -12.27
N ARG A 83 2.41 -27.32 -12.49
CA ARG A 83 2.04 -28.73 -12.67
C ARG A 83 2.53 -29.47 -11.42
N ALA A 84 1.63 -30.06 -10.67
CA ALA A 84 1.95 -30.78 -9.44
C ALA A 84 1.03 -31.98 -9.25
N SER A 85 1.54 -33.00 -8.55
CA SER A 85 0.79 -34.22 -8.20
C SER A 85 0.22 -34.18 -6.78
N SER A 86 0.76 -33.31 -5.93
CA SER A 86 0.29 -33.15 -4.55
C SER A 86 0.45 -31.73 -4.06
N LEU A 87 -0.36 -31.37 -3.06
CA LEU A 87 -0.35 -30.12 -2.33
C LEU A 87 -0.05 -30.43 -0.85
N SER A 88 1.04 -29.87 -0.35
CA SER A 88 1.43 -29.95 1.05
C SER A 88 1.14 -28.62 1.75
N LEU A 89 0.33 -28.66 2.81
CA LEU A 89 -0.02 -27.52 3.65
C LEU A 89 0.75 -27.63 4.97
N LYS A 90 1.61 -26.65 5.25
CA LYS A 90 2.40 -26.57 6.48
C LYS A 90 1.97 -25.42 7.36
N SER A 91 1.66 -25.70 8.62
CA SER A 91 1.41 -24.71 9.65
C SER A 91 2.33 -24.97 10.86
N GLN A 92 2.19 -24.13 11.89
CA GLN A 92 2.87 -24.38 13.18
C GLN A 92 2.38 -25.67 13.85
N ASP A 93 1.13 -26.08 13.58
CA ASP A 93 0.45 -27.22 14.22
C ASP A 93 0.62 -28.54 13.46
N GLY A 94 1.19 -28.53 12.24
CA GLY A 94 1.40 -29.76 11.48
C GLY A 94 1.50 -29.59 9.96
N VAL A 95 1.59 -30.74 9.31
CA VAL A 95 1.64 -30.86 7.84
C VAL A 95 0.47 -31.71 7.37
N ALA A 96 -0.33 -31.21 6.44
CA ALA A 96 -1.38 -31.95 5.77
C ALA A 96 -1.06 -32.07 4.27
N GLU A 97 -1.12 -33.27 3.72
CA GLU A 97 -0.90 -33.53 2.30
C GLU A 97 -2.23 -33.86 1.61
N PHE A 98 -2.48 -33.22 0.48
CA PHE A 98 -3.65 -33.44 -0.35
C PHE A 98 -3.22 -33.93 -1.73
N PRO A 99 -3.69 -35.11 -2.19
CA PRO A 99 -3.46 -35.51 -3.57
C PRO A 99 -4.23 -34.57 -4.49
N LEU A 100 -3.55 -33.99 -5.45
CA LEU A 100 -4.21 -33.26 -6.53
C LEU A 100 -4.67 -34.27 -7.58
N PRO A 101 -5.88 -34.16 -8.15
CA PRO A 101 -6.29 -34.99 -9.26
C PRO A 101 -5.29 -34.83 -10.40
N GLU A 102 -5.03 -35.90 -11.16
CA GLU A 102 -3.97 -36.03 -12.18
C GLU A 102 -3.97 -34.96 -13.29
N VAL A 103 -5.02 -34.25 -13.45
CA VAL A 103 -5.16 -32.94 -14.11
C VAL A 103 -6.27 -32.23 -13.35
N PRO A 104 -6.01 -31.32 -12.45
CA PRO A 104 -7.10 -30.49 -11.97
C PRO A 104 -7.63 -29.77 -13.21
N ARG A 105 -8.85 -30.14 -13.63
CA ARG A 105 -9.62 -29.25 -14.49
C ARG A 105 -9.89 -28.02 -13.65
N ILE A 106 -8.86 -27.18 -13.57
CA ILE A 106 -8.96 -25.87 -12.94
C ILE A 106 -10.03 -25.15 -13.73
N GLN A 107 -11.19 -25.05 -13.14
CA GLN A 107 -12.29 -24.33 -13.76
C GLN A 107 -11.94 -22.85 -13.73
N LEU A 108 -12.07 -22.18 -14.85
CA LEU A 108 -11.91 -20.73 -14.92
C LEU A 108 -13.17 -20.00 -14.45
N GLU A 109 -14.29 -20.72 -14.32
CA GLU A 109 -15.57 -20.18 -13.90
C GLU A 109 -15.92 -20.65 -12.48
N ALA A 110 -16.23 -19.70 -11.63
CA ALA A 110 -16.59 -19.93 -10.24
C ALA A 110 -17.96 -20.62 -10.07
N GLY A 111 -18.81 -20.64 -11.08
CA GLY A 111 -20.16 -21.22 -11.03
C GLY A 111 -20.19 -22.69 -10.62
N GLY A 112 -19.23 -23.50 -11.11
CA GLY A 112 -19.13 -24.90 -10.74
C GLY A 112 -18.81 -25.13 -9.26
N LEU A 113 -17.99 -24.25 -8.65
CA LEU A 113 -17.70 -24.26 -7.21
C LEU A 113 -18.97 -23.94 -6.42
N LEU A 114 -19.67 -22.87 -6.79
CA LEU A 114 -20.90 -22.45 -6.11
C LEU A 114 -21.96 -23.52 -6.17
N GLN A 115 -22.14 -24.16 -7.33
CA GLN A 115 -23.08 -25.28 -7.51
C GLN A 115 -22.69 -26.49 -6.65
N ALA A 116 -21.41 -26.83 -6.55
CA ALA A 116 -20.93 -27.93 -5.72
C ALA A 116 -21.12 -27.67 -4.22
N MET A 117 -21.02 -26.40 -3.80
CA MET A 117 -21.18 -25.98 -2.40
C MET A 117 -22.65 -25.87 -1.97
N GLN A 118 -23.55 -25.51 -2.89
CA GLN A 118 -24.95 -25.20 -2.60
C GLN A 118 -25.71 -26.27 -1.77
N PRO A 119 -25.56 -27.57 -2.01
CA PRO A 119 -26.26 -28.59 -1.20
C PRO A 119 -25.80 -28.66 0.26
N GLU A 120 -24.59 -28.16 0.53
CA GLU A 120 -23.87 -28.36 1.79
C GLU A 120 -23.85 -27.09 2.68
N MET A 121 -24.33 -25.95 2.14
CA MET A 121 -24.04 -24.63 2.69
C MET A 121 -25.10 -23.97 3.57
N PRO A 122 -26.40 -24.35 3.61
CA PRO A 122 -27.40 -23.47 4.24
C PRO A 122 -27.07 -23.06 5.68
N GLU A 123 -26.48 -23.96 6.46
CA GLU A 123 -26.14 -23.72 7.87
C GLU A 123 -24.77 -23.06 8.08
N HIS A 124 -23.90 -23.09 7.07
CA HIS A 124 -22.51 -22.64 7.16
C HIS A 124 -22.19 -21.43 6.27
N ALA A 125 -23.12 -21.01 5.42
CA ALA A 125 -22.91 -19.95 4.44
C ALA A 125 -22.37 -18.65 5.06
N GLY A 126 -22.84 -18.29 6.23
CA GLY A 126 -22.37 -17.10 6.94
C GLY A 126 -20.92 -17.19 7.41
N MET A 127 -20.50 -18.35 7.91
CA MET A 127 -19.11 -18.60 8.33
C MET A 127 -18.18 -18.59 7.11
N VAL A 128 -18.58 -19.27 6.04
CA VAL A 128 -17.80 -19.34 4.80
C VAL A 128 -17.67 -17.98 4.15
N LEU A 129 -18.71 -17.16 4.15
CA LEU A 129 -18.64 -15.79 3.67
C LEU A 129 -17.62 -14.95 4.45
N GLN A 130 -17.63 -15.05 5.78
CA GLN A 130 -16.66 -14.34 6.62
C GLN A 130 -15.22 -14.77 6.33
N PHE A 131 -15.00 -16.07 6.17
CA PHE A 131 -13.71 -16.62 5.78
C PHE A 131 -13.26 -16.11 4.41
N LEU A 132 -14.13 -16.22 3.39
CA LEU A 132 -13.82 -15.76 2.03
C LEU A 132 -13.51 -14.28 1.99
N ARG A 133 -14.26 -13.47 2.73
CA ARG A 133 -14.02 -12.03 2.83
C ARG A 133 -12.63 -11.74 3.42
N GLY A 134 -12.29 -12.34 4.56
CA GLY A 134 -10.97 -12.20 5.17
C GLY A 134 -9.85 -12.68 4.25
N ALA A 135 -10.02 -13.86 3.64
CA ALA A 135 -8.99 -14.44 2.78
C ALA A 135 -8.82 -13.73 1.43
N LEU A 136 -9.88 -13.13 0.87
CA LEU A 136 -9.86 -12.52 -0.48
C LEU A 136 -9.73 -11.00 -0.48
N LEU A 137 -10.29 -10.30 0.52
CA LEU A 137 -10.33 -8.83 0.54
C LEU A 137 -9.43 -8.20 1.62
N GLU A 138 -9.28 -8.83 2.77
CA GLU A 138 -8.63 -8.24 3.95
C GLU A 138 -7.17 -8.67 4.12
N SER A 139 -6.61 -9.44 3.16
CA SER A 139 -5.23 -9.92 3.29
C SER A 139 -4.23 -8.82 2.94
N ASP A 140 -3.19 -8.67 3.77
CA ASP A 140 -2.10 -7.68 3.65
C ASP A 140 -1.27 -7.77 2.35
N PHE A 141 -1.52 -8.76 1.49
CA PHE A 141 -0.59 -9.14 0.41
C PHE A 141 -0.95 -8.68 -1.00
N ALA A 142 -2.18 -8.20 -1.25
CA ALA A 142 -2.53 -7.65 -2.57
C ALA A 142 -3.84 -6.84 -2.51
N LYS A 143 -4.00 -5.87 -3.42
CA LYS A 143 -5.32 -5.28 -3.68
C LYS A 143 -6.30 -6.38 -4.09
N PRO A 144 -7.56 -6.35 -3.60
CA PRO A 144 -8.55 -7.31 -4.03
C PRO A 144 -8.71 -7.28 -5.54
N SER A 145 -8.64 -8.46 -6.17
CA SER A 145 -8.86 -8.52 -7.61
C SER A 145 -10.34 -8.28 -7.92
N PRO A 146 -10.70 -7.67 -9.07
CA PRO A 146 -12.09 -7.53 -9.49
C PRO A 146 -12.82 -8.87 -9.54
N ARG A 147 -12.10 -9.95 -9.87
CA ARG A 147 -12.64 -11.32 -9.89
C ARG A 147 -12.94 -11.84 -8.50
N ALA A 148 -12.12 -11.52 -7.49
CA ALA A 148 -12.39 -11.89 -6.10
C ALA A 148 -13.65 -11.22 -5.57
N THR A 149 -13.83 -9.93 -5.83
CA THR A 149 -15.03 -9.19 -5.47
C THR A 149 -16.26 -9.76 -6.18
N ARG A 150 -16.13 -10.07 -7.47
CA ARG A 150 -17.22 -10.68 -8.25
C ARG A 150 -17.60 -12.06 -7.69
N PHE A 151 -16.62 -12.90 -7.35
CA PHE A 151 -16.87 -14.21 -6.76
C PHE A 151 -17.62 -14.13 -5.44
N LEU A 152 -17.25 -13.21 -4.55
CA LEU A 152 -17.98 -13.01 -3.29
C LEU A 152 -19.44 -12.62 -3.55
N PHE A 153 -19.66 -11.83 -4.57
CA PHE A 153 -21.00 -11.44 -4.96
C PHE A 153 -21.82 -12.61 -5.51
N ASP A 154 -21.23 -13.40 -6.40
CA ASP A 154 -21.85 -14.60 -6.95
C ASP A 154 -22.13 -15.64 -5.83
N PHE A 155 -21.25 -15.71 -4.81
CA PHE A 155 -21.46 -16.51 -3.60
C PHE A 155 -22.68 -16.03 -2.80
N LEU A 156 -22.81 -14.73 -2.56
CA LEU A 156 -23.97 -14.15 -1.89
C LEU A 156 -25.26 -14.52 -2.64
N GLN A 157 -25.28 -14.32 -3.94
CA GLN A 157 -26.46 -14.64 -4.77
C GLN A 157 -26.83 -16.13 -4.76
N ALA A 158 -25.84 -17.02 -4.78
CA ALA A 158 -26.07 -18.46 -4.85
C ALA A 158 -26.47 -19.08 -3.51
N MET A 159 -26.01 -18.54 -2.38
CA MET A 159 -26.13 -19.14 -1.05
C MET A 159 -27.18 -18.48 -0.15
N ALA A 160 -27.59 -17.26 -0.46
CA ALA A 160 -28.57 -16.57 0.36
C ALA A 160 -30.00 -17.05 0.06
N GLN A 161 -30.79 -17.17 1.13
CA GLN A 161 -32.21 -17.54 1.06
C GLN A 161 -33.09 -16.28 1.11
N PRO A 162 -34.24 -16.29 0.43
CA PRO A 162 -35.18 -15.18 0.52
C PRO A 162 -35.75 -15.08 1.93
N ASP A 163 -35.84 -13.85 2.45
CA ASP A 163 -36.29 -13.63 3.83
C ASP A 163 -37.40 -12.59 3.97
N GLY A 164 -37.41 -11.58 3.14
CA GLY A 164 -38.38 -10.49 3.24
C GLY A 164 -38.18 -9.45 2.13
N PHE A 165 -38.67 -8.24 2.40
CA PHE A 165 -38.62 -7.15 1.42
C PHE A 165 -38.21 -5.82 2.04
N VAL A 166 -37.53 -5.01 1.22
CA VAL A 166 -37.31 -3.58 1.47
C VAL A 166 -38.43 -2.80 0.79
N GLU A 167 -39.19 -2.04 1.58
CA GLU A 167 -40.35 -1.25 1.16
C GLU A 167 -40.02 0.23 1.02
N MET A 168 -39.01 0.72 1.76
CA MET A 168 -38.55 2.10 1.73
C MET A 168 -37.03 2.16 1.84
N CYS A 169 -36.44 3.09 1.11
CA CYS A 169 -35.05 3.49 1.29
C CYS A 169 -34.96 5.01 1.22
N GLY A 170 -34.05 5.60 2.00
CA GLY A 170 -33.86 7.04 2.06
C GLY A 170 -32.47 7.42 2.54
N ARG A 171 -32.06 8.65 2.24
CA ARG A 171 -30.83 9.22 2.75
C ARG A 171 -31.10 9.91 4.08
N LEU A 172 -30.20 9.75 5.03
CA LEU A 172 -30.21 10.45 6.32
C LEU A 172 -29.06 11.45 6.38
N PRO A 173 -29.11 12.46 7.28
CA PRO A 173 -28.01 13.39 7.48
C PRO A 173 -26.70 12.69 7.74
N GLY A 174 -25.63 13.19 7.11
CA GLY A 174 -24.31 12.59 7.25
C GLY A 174 -24.07 11.36 6.39
N ALA A 175 -24.90 11.24 5.33
CA ALA A 175 -24.84 10.17 4.32
C ALA A 175 -25.11 8.75 4.84
N GLU A 176 -25.73 8.65 5.95
CA GLU A 176 -26.32 7.40 6.38
C GLU A 176 -27.52 7.04 5.50
N LEU A 177 -27.87 5.77 5.47
CA LEU A 177 -29.01 5.29 4.72
C LEU A 177 -30.03 4.68 5.69
N ALA A 178 -31.29 4.99 5.46
CA ALA A 178 -32.40 4.30 6.10
C ALA A 178 -32.97 3.26 5.13
N LEU A 179 -33.18 2.06 5.62
CA LEU A 179 -33.96 1.02 4.96
C LEU A 179 -35.11 0.64 5.89
N GLN A 180 -36.31 0.51 5.35
CA GLN A 180 -37.44 -0.05 6.05
C GLN A 180 -38.06 -1.17 5.22
N GLY A 181 -38.59 -2.16 5.92
CA GLY A 181 -39.25 -3.30 5.29
C GLY A 181 -39.67 -4.32 6.33
N TRP A 182 -39.72 -5.56 5.94
CA TRP A 182 -40.00 -6.65 6.85
C TRP A 182 -39.10 -7.87 6.59
N SER A 183 -38.90 -8.70 7.60
CA SER A 183 -37.99 -9.84 7.61
C SER A 183 -38.44 -10.87 8.64
N PHE A 184 -38.08 -12.13 8.41
CA PHE A 184 -38.27 -13.21 9.41
C PHE A 184 -37.06 -13.31 10.33
N HIS A 185 -35.83 -13.00 9.85
CA HIS A 185 -34.59 -13.29 10.56
C HIS A 185 -33.77 -12.05 10.93
N LEU A 186 -34.05 -10.88 10.35
CA LEU A 186 -33.33 -9.65 10.69
C LEU A 186 -33.85 -9.11 12.03
N ALA A 187 -33.09 -9.36 13.09
CA ALA A 187 -33.44 -8.97 14.45
C ALA A 187 -32.92 -7.58 14.82
N SER A 188 -33.53 -6.97 15.84
CA SER A 188 -33.05 -5.75 16.47
C SER A 188 -31.63 -5.91 16.99
N GLY A 189 -30.78 -4.92 16.73
CA GLY A 189 -29.35 -4.93 17.12
C GLY A 189 -28.43 -4.40 16.03
N GLY A 190 -27.13 -4.63 16.24
CA GLY A 190 -26.11 -4.37 15.22
C GLY A 190 -26.10 -5.48 14.19
N ALA A 191 -26.20 -5.12 12.92
CA ALA A 191 -26.11 -6.05 11.79
C ALA A 191 -25.09 -5.56 10.75
N GLU A 192 -24.55 -6.51 9.97
CA GLU A 192 -23.80 -6.20 8.77
C GLU A 192 -24.68 -6.49 7.55
N LEU A 193 -24.94 -5.45 6.75
CA LEU A 193 -25.76 -5.54 5.55
C LEU A 193 -24.90 -5.33 4.31
N VAL A 194 -25.05 -6.18 3.32
CA VAL A 194 -24.40 -6.05 2.02
C VAL A 194 -25.42 -5.62 0.98
N LEU A 195 -25.25 -4.42 0.45
CA LEU A 195 -26.17 -3.85 -0.53
C LEU A 195 -25.76 -4.26 -1.95
N GLU A 196 -26.67 -4.84 -2.70
CA GLU A 196 -26.53 -5.10 -4.14
C GLU A 196 -27.10 -3.93 -4.93
N ALA A 197 -26.21 -3.12 -5.51
CA ALA A 197 -26.54 -2.01 -6.38
C ALA A 197 -25.63 -2.06 -7.63
N ALA A 198 -25.38 -0.93 -8.28
CA ALA A 198 -24.39 -0.84 -9.36
C ALA A 198 -22.98 -1.28 -8.90
N ALA A 199 -22.68 -1.12 -7.60
CA ALA A 199 -21.52 -1.70 -6.92
C ALA A 199 -21.97 -2.38 -5.63
N CYS A 200 -21.24 -3.40 -5.17
CA CYS A 200 -21.55 -4.09 -3.92
C CYS A 200 -20.81 -3.41 -2.77
N ALA A 201 -21.52 -3.04 -1.71
CA ALA A 201 -20.95 -2.39 -0.54
C ALA A 201 -21.47 -3.05 0.75
N SER A 202 -20.55 -3.29 1.70
CA SER A 202 -20.87 -3.77 3.04
C SER A 202 -21.00 -2.59 4.00
N HIS A 203 -22.07 -2.60 4.78
CA HIS A 203 -22.39 -1.54 5.75
C HIS A 203 -22.71 -2.14 7.11
N ARG A 204 -22.21 -1.49 8.14
CA ARG A 204 -22.74 -1.75 9.49
C ARG A 204 -24.08 -1.07 9.61
N ALA A 205 -25.05 -1.76 10.15
CA ALA A 205 -26.40 -1.26 10.35
C ALA A 205 -26.82 -1.39 11.82
N LEU A 206 -27.57 -0.41 12.28
CA LEU A 206 -28.37 -0.49 13.49
C LEU A 206 -29.80 -0.82 13.06
N VAL A 207 -30.35 -1.92 13.54
CA VAL A 207 -31.66 -2.40 13.17
C VAL A 207 -32.59 -2.30 14.37
N GLY A 208 -33.71 -1.64 14.21
CA GLY A 208 -34.82 -1.66 15.15
C GLY A 208 -36.00 -2.42 14.54
N ASP A 209 -36.60 -3.35 15.28
CA ASP A 209 -37.76 -4.09 14.82
C ASP A 209 -39.06 -3.56 15.44
N TYR A 210 -40.17 -3.79 14.76
CA TYR A 210 -41.50 -3.46 15.24
C TYR A 210 -42.54 -4.49 14.78
N GLN A 211 -43.65 -4.55 15.51
CA GLN A 211 -44.72 -5.50 15.20
C GLN A 211 -45.61 -4.93 14.09
N ARG A 212 -45.94 -5.78 13.13
CA ARG A 212 -46.88 -5.48 12.02
C ARG A 212 -48.06 -6.44 12.05
N THR A 213 -49.25 -5.86 11.95
CA THR A 213 -50.50 -6.64 11.99
C THR A 213 -50.93 -7.21 10.64
N ASP A 214 -50.34 -6.72 9.58
CA ASP A 214 -50.58 -7.16 8.18
C ASP A 214 -49.66 -8.29 7.73
N LEU A 215 -48.73 -8.74 8.57
CA LEU A 215 -47.77 -9.81 8.29
C LEU A 215 -48.06 -11.06 9.15
N ALA A 216 -47.42 -12.17 8.72
CA ALA A 216 -47.42 -13.40 9.52
C ALA A 216 -46.80 -13.13 10.92
N PRO A 217 -47.26 -13.84 12.00
CA PRO A 217 -46.76 -13.55 13.37
C PRO A 217 -45.25 -13.70 13.57
N SER A 218 -44.59 -14.48 12.71
CA SER A 218 -43.14 -14.68 12.71
C SER A 218 -42.35 -13.58 11.99
N ALA A 219 -43.00 -12.80 11.11
CA ALA A 219 -42.39 -11.70 10.39
C ALA A 219 -42.50 -10.41 11.19
N ARG A 220 -41.49 -9.58 11.11
CA ARG A 220 -41.43 -8.30 11.80
C ARG A 220 -41.07 -7.19 10.82
N GLY A 221 -41.64 -6.01 11.02
CA GLY A 221 -41.17 -4.79 10.40
C GLY A 221 -39.81 -4.41 10.96
N PHE A 222 -38.95 -3.80 10.17
CA PHE A 222 -37.67 -3.28 10.62
C PHE A 222 -37.41 -1.89 10.05
N ILE A 223 -36.62 -1.11 10.78
CA ILE A 223 -35.87 0.04 10.24
C ILE A 223 -34.39 -0.21 10.52
N ALA A 224 -33.59 -0.18 9.47
CA ALA A 224 -32.13 -0.29 9.54
C ALA A 224 -31.51 1.06 9.15
N VAL A 225 -30.62 1.57 10.00
CA VAL A 225 -29.79 2.72 9.70
C VAL A 225 -28.38 2.22 9.44
N LEU A 226 -27.88 2.49 8.22
CA LEU A 226 -26.61 1.99 7.73
C LEU A 226 -25.56 3.08 7.84
N HIS A 227 -24.41 2.71 8.40
CA HIS A 227 -23.22 3.54 8.50
C HIS A 227 -22.20 3.13 7.43
N GLY A 228 -21.59 4.09 6.76
CA GLY A 228 -20.50 3.79 5.83
C GLY A 228 -20.34 4.82 4.70
N ALA A 229 -19.17 4.80 4.10
CA ALA A 229 -18.80 5.70 3.04
C ALA A 229 -19.54 5.40 1.73
N GLY A 230 -20.09 6.42 1.11
CA GLY A 230 -20.57 6.38 -0.27
C GLY A 230 -21.70 5.39 -0.47
N GLY A 231 -22.89 5.72 -0.01
CA GLY A 231 -24.08 4.90 -0.27
C GLY A 231 -24.32 4.75 -1.78
N PRO A 232 -24.73 3.56 -2.22
CA PRO A 232 -25.10 3.32 -3.61
C PRO A 232 -26.23 4.25 -4.05
N ASP A 233 -26.41 4.40 -5.36
CA ASP A 233 -27.64 4.96 -5.88
C ASP A 233 -28.81 4.08 -5.40
N LEU A 234 -29.64 4.64 -4.50
CA LEU A 234 -30.75 3.91 -3.90
C LEU A 234 -31.77 3.41 -4.94
N ARG A 235 -31.84 4.05 -6.11
CA ARG A 235 -32.69 3.61 -7.21
C ARG A 235 -32.16 2.34 -7.86
N SER A 236 -30.84 2.11 -7.82
CA SER A 236 -30.19 0.91 -8.36
C SER A 236 -30.13 -0.26 -7.39
N LEU A 237 -30.57 -0.07 -6.13
CA LEU A 237 -30.58 -1.13 -5.11
C LEU A 237 -31.49 -2.29 -5.57
N ARG A 238 -30.92 -3.51 -5.58
CA ARG A 238 -31.62 -4.73 -5.99
C ARG A 238 -31.94 -5.64 -4.82
N ARG A 239 -30.93 -5.96 -3.99
CA ARG A 239 -31.06 -6.84 -2.83
C ARG A 239 -30.23 -6.35 -1.67
N VAL A 240 -30.61 -6.76 -0.48
CA VAL A 240 -29.87 -6.53 0.76
C VAL A 240 -29.59 -7.88 1.41
N TYR A 241 -28.31 -8.25 1.48
CA TYR A 241 -27.91 -9.51 2.09
C TYR A 241 -27.48 -9.29 3.54
N PHE A 242 -27.78 -10.29 4.40
CA PHE A 242 -27.39 -10.27 5.79
C PHE A 242 -27.24 -11.69 6.35
N ARG A 243 -26.63 -11.77 7.52
CA ARG A 243 -26.43 -13.02 8.25
C ARG A 243 -27.32 -13.07 9.47
N ALA A 244 -27.95 -14.21 9.73
CA ALA A 244 -28.68 -14.47 10.96
C ALA A 244 -28.62 -15.97 11.30
N GLY A 245 -28.39 -16.31 12.58
CA GLY A 245 -28.40 -17.69 13.05
C GLY A 245 -27.48 -18.67 12.33
N GLY A 246 -26.37 -18.18 11.74
CA GLY A 246 -25.46 -18.98 10.91
C GLY A 246 -25.86 -19.08 9.43
N GLY A 247 -27.09 -18.75 9.06
CA GLY A 247 -27.57 -18.67 7.68
C GLY A 247 -27.25 -17.35 7.00
N LEU A 248 -27.40 -17.34 5.69
CA LEU A 248 -27.28 -16.16 4.84
C LEU A 248 -28.62 -15.90 4.17
N TYR A 249 -29.10 -14.68 4.28
CA TYR A 249 -30.42 -14.29 3.82
C TYR A 249 -30.35 -13.02 2.97
N TYR A 250 -31.40 -12.81 2.16
CA TYR A 250 -31.55 -11.55 1.43
C TYR A 250 -32.98 -11.01 1.52
N LEU A 251 -33.05 -9.69 1.49
CA LEU A 251 -34.28 -8.94 1.30
C LEU A 251 -34.37 -8.52 -0.14
N ASP A 252 -35.49 -8.82 -0.78
CA ASP A 252 -35.79 -8.36 -2.14
C ASP A 252 -36.37 -6.94 -2.12
N GLN A 253 -36.50 -6.31 -3.27
CA GLN A 253 -37.11 -5.01 -3.37
C GLN A 253 -38.61 -5.14 -3.61
N PHE A 254 -39.40 -4.35 -2.91
CA PHE A 254 -40.81 -4.23 -3.20
C PHE A 254 -41.03 -3.38 -4.45
N ASP A 255 -41.87 -3.77 -5.37
CA ASP A 255 -42.04 -3.11 -6.69
C ASP A 255 -42.41 -1.64 -6.57
N SER A 256 -43.23 -1.28 -5.56
CA SER A 256 -43.66 0.10 -5.30
C SER A 256 -42.90 0.75 -4.11
N ARG A 257 -41.61 0.35 -3.89
CA ARG A 257 -40.82 0.93 -2.81
C ARG A 257 -40.73 2.44 -2.87
N LEU A 258 -40.75 3.07 -1.71
CA LEU A 258 -40.56 4.49 -1.57
C LEU A 258 -39.05 4.84 -1.55
N VAL A 259 -38.66 5.82 -2.32
CA VAL A 259 -37.29 6.39 -2.25
C VAL A 259 -37.44 7.83 -1.75
N LEU A 260 -37.08 8.04 -0.49
CA LEU A 260 -37.26 9.30 0.22
C LEU A 260 -36.01 10.18 0.10
N ASP A 261 -36.23 11.47 0.01
CA ASP A 261 -35.14 12.44 0.19
C ASP A 261 -34.70 12.52 1.66
N GLU A 262 -33.67 13.31 1.95
CA GLU A 262 -33.11 13.40 3.31
C GLU A 262 -34.12 13.93 4.32
N ALA A 263 -34.91 14.92 3.97
CA ALA A 263 -35.87 15.54 4.88
C ALA A 263 -37.04 14.59 5.18
N GLU A 264 -37.56 13.93 4.14
CA GLU A 264 -38.63 12.94 4.23
C GLU A 264 -38.17 11.71 5.02
N ALA A 265 -36.96 11.19 4.77
CA ALA A 265 -36.41 10.03 5.45
C ALA A 265 -36.21 10.30 6.96
N VAL A 266 -35.68 11.46 7.33
CA VAL A 266 -35.56 11.88 8.74
C VAL A 266 -36.89 11.92 9.44
N LEU A 267 -37.88 12.57 8.80
CA LEU A 267 -39.21 12.66 9.36
C LEU A 267 -39.85 11.29 9.52
N HIS A 268 -39.70 10.43 8.52
CA HIS A 268 -40.22 9.07 8.54
C HIS A 268 -39.63 8.24 9.67
N VAL A 269 -38.29 8.18 9.78
CA VAL A 269 -37.58 7.45 10.86
C VAL A 269 -37.99 8.00 12.23
N ARG A 270 -38.08 9.32 12.39
CA ARG A 270 -38.51 9.97 13.66
C ARG A 270 -39.92 9.55 14.07
N ASN A 271 -40.84 9.50 13.11
CA ASN A 271 -42.24 9.09 13.40
C ASN A 271 -42.35 7.60 13.77
N MET A 272 -41.43 6.77 13.28
CA MET A 272 -41.38 5.35 13.60
C MET A 272 -40.69 5.02 14.92
N LEU A 273 -39.82 5.91 15.44
CA LEU A 273 -39.05 5.68 16.69
C LEU A 273 -39.88 5.16 17.89
N PRO A 274 -41.07 5.69 18.18
CA PRO A 274 -41.89 5.21 19.30
C PRO A 274 -42.36 3.76 19.17
N GLN A 275 -42.41 3.25 17.95
CA GLN A 275 -42.89 1.87 17.63
C GLN A 275 -41.75 0.87 17.63
N LEU A 276 -40.47 1.33 17.49
CA LEU A 276 -39.31 0.46 17.37
C LEU A 276 -38.95 -0.15 18.74
N ARG A 277 -38.66 -1.42 18.74
CA ARG A 277 -38.03 -2.10 19.88
C ARG A 277 -36.53 -1.84 19.81
N LEU A 278 -36.09 -0.93 20.63
CA LEU A 278 -34.70 -0.50 20.71
C LEU A 278 -34.26 -0.56 22.16
N ASP A 279 -33.03 -0.94 22.42
CA ASP A 279 -32.40 -0.65 23.71
C ASP A 279 -32.13 0.87 23.85
N ALA A 280 -31.79 1.31 25.04
CA ALA A 280 -31.58 2.74 25.33
C ALA A 280 -30.45 3.35 24.46
N ALA A 281 -29.38 2.59 24.18
CA ALA A 281 -28.25 3.05 23.40
C ALA A 281 -28.62 3.19 21.93
N MET A 282 -29.37 2.23 21.40
CA MET A 282 -29.85 2.26 20.00
C MET A 282 -30.87 3.38 19.81
N ALA A 283 -31.83 3.53 20.70
CA ALA A 283 -32.81 4.62 20.65
C ALA A 283 -32.13 5.99 20.67
N LYS A 284 -31.06 6.13 21.45
CA LYS A 284 -30.20 7.29 21.48
C LYS A 284 -29.53 7.53 20.13
N SER A 285 -28.93 6.49 19.51
CA SER A 285 -28.29 6.55 18.21
C SER A 285 -29.25 6.98 17.09
N PHE A 286 -30.45 6.39 17.06
CA PHE A 286 -31.48 6.75 16.08
C PHE A 286 -31.91 8.21 16.21
N ARG A 287 -32.18 8.68 17.44
CA ARG A 287 -32.54 10.12 17.73
C ARG A 287 -31.43 11.04 17.24
N ARG A 288 -30.20 10.69 17.55
CA ARG A 288 -29.01 11.44 17.17
C ARG A 288 -28.90 11.64 15.67
N ILE A 289 -29.02 10.56 14.90
CA ILE A 289 -28.95 10.59 13.43
C ILE A 289 -30.04 11.52 12.86
N CYS A 290 -31.24 11.48 13.43
CA CYS A 290 -32.34 12.34 13.03
C CYS A 290 -32.18 13.83 13.44
N ASN A 291 -31.28 14.14 14.34
CA ASN A 291 -31.12 15.51 14.88
C ASN A 291 -29.84 16.20 14.45
N ALA A 292 -28.81 15.41 14.07
CA ALA A 292 -27.51 15.95 13.71
C ALA A 292 -27.52 16.58 12.32
N ARG A 293 -27.11 17.84 12.19
CA ARG A 293 -26.95 18.53 10.91
C ARG A 293 -25.72 19.41 10.91
N TYR A 294 -24.78 19.09 10.02
CA TYR A 294 -23.71 19.99 9.65
C TYR A 294 -24.27 21.14 8.79
N ARG A 295 -23.86 22.38 9.06
CA ARG A 295 -24.32 23.60 8.37
C ARG A 295 -23.18 24.40 7.76
N GLY A 296 -22.04 23.76 7.44
CA GLY A 296 -20.93 24.42 6.77
C GLY A 296 -19.98 25.20 7.68
N HIS A 297 -20.19 25.22 9.02
CA HIS A 297 -19.35 25.97 9.94
C HIS A 297 -18.91 25.13 11.15
N GLU A 298 -17.84 25.56 11.79
CA GLU A 298 -17.28 24.98 13.00
C GLU A 298 -18.17 25.28 14.21
N THR A 299 -18.37 24.29 15.09
CA THR A 299 -19.18 24.44 16.30
C THR A 299 -18.49 23.93 17.57
N VAL A 300 -17.27 23.39 17.48
CA VAL A 300 -16.53 22.82 18.62
C VAL A 300 -16.15 23.92 19.63
N THR A 301 -15.83 25.13 19.16
CA THR A 301 -15.52 26.28 20.03
C THR A 301 -16.73 26.77 20.82
N GLN A 302 -17.93 26.47 20.35
CA GLN A 302 -19.20 26.85 21.02
C GLN A 302 -19.58 25.88 22.15
N LEU A 303 -18.89 24.76 22.29
CA LEU A 303 -19.15 23.79 23.33
C LEU A 303 -18.90 24.42 24.72
N VAL A 304 -19.86 24.29 25.63
CA VAL A 304 -19.76 24.71 27.03
C VAL A 304 -19.05 23.69 27.91
N VAL A 305 -18.62 22.56 27.33
CA VAL A 305 -17.93 21.47 28.01
C VAL A 305 -16.43 21.49 27.64
N PRO A 306 -15.55 20.89 28.48
CA PRO A 306 -14.10 20.90 28.24
C PRO A 306 -13.68 19.91 27.16
N ALA A 307 -14.20 20.12 25.95
CA ALA A 307 -13.83 19.39 24.76
C ALA A 307 -13.48 20.38 23.63
N ARG A 308 -12.30 20.22 23.04
CA ARG A 308 -11.85 20.99 21.86
C ARG A 308 -11.18 20.04 20.90
N ALA A 309 -11.26 20.36 19.63
CA ALA A 309 -10.57 19.58 18.59
C ALA A 309 -10.26 20.46 17.37
N ALA A 310 -9.25 20.04 16.62
CA ALA A 310 -8.97 20.62 15.32
C ALA A 310 -8.40 19.57 14.35
N VAL A 311 -8.55 19.85 13.07
CA VAL A 311 -7.89 19.12 11.99
C VAL A 311 -6.78 20.01 11.44
N ASP A 312 -5.52 19.63 11.69
CA ASP A 312 -4.35 20.40 11.27
C ASP A 312 -3.97 20.12 9.80
N LEU A 313 -4.25 18.90 9.35
CA LEU A 313 -3.94 18.45 8.01
C LEU A 313 -4.95 17.38 7.56
N ALA A 314 -5.53 17.61 6.40
CA ALA A 314 -6.34 16.63 5.71
C ALA A 314 -5.88 16.55 4.25
N VAL A 315 -5.64 15.34 3.76
CA VAL A 315 -5.12 15.10 2.42
C VAL A 315 -5.89 13.96 1.77
N LEU A 316 -6.42 14.19 0.57
CA LEU A 316 -7.05 13.16 -0.24
C LEU A 316 -6.11 12.75 -1.37
N VAL A 317 -5.84 11.46 -1.47
CA VAL A 317 -5.24 10.85 -2.66
C VAL A 317 -6.32 10.01 -3.35
N PRO A 318 -6.82 10.43 -4.51
CA PRO A 318 -7.89 9.73 -5.22
C PRO A 318 -7.57 8.24 -5.39
N GLU A 319 -8.58 7.39 -5.28
CA GLU A 319 -8.48 5.91 -5.35
C GLU A 319 -7.59 5.24 -4.30
N THR A 320 -7.01 6.03 -3.37
CA THR A 320 -6.15 5.51 -2.31
C THR A 320 -6.77 5.72 -0.94
N GLY A 321 -7.13 6.96 -0.62
CA GLY A 321 -7.76 7.28 0.66
C GLY A 321 -7.48 8.69 1.15
N ILE A 322 -7.89 8.91 2.41
CA ILE A 322 -7.75 10.20 3.09
C ILE A 322 -6.80 10.03 4.26
N PHE A 323 -5.84 10.93 4.37
CA PHE A 323 -5.00 11.12 5.54
C PHE A 323 -5.49 12.30 6.36
N LEU A 324 -5.55 12.13 7.67
CA LEU A 324 -5.91 13.17 8.63
C LEU A 324 -4.89 13.21 9.76
N ALA A 325 -4.52 14.40 10.15
CA ALA A 325 -3.80 14.67 11.39
C ALA A 325 -4.43 15.87 12.08
N GLY A 326 -4.52 15.81 13.40
CA GLY A 326 -5.10 16.85 14.21
C GLY A 326 -4.99 16.51 15.68
N TRP A 327 -5.87 17.08 16.50
CA TRP A 327 -5.89 16.83 17.92
C TRP A 327 -7.31 16.90 18.49
N VAL A 328 -7.53 16.19 19.59
CA VAL A 328 -8.73 16.22 20.41
C VAL A 328 -8.27 16.38 21.86
N LEU A 329 -8.64 17.50 22.47
CA LEU A 329 -8.42 17.79 23.89
C LEU A 329 -9.72 17.51 24.65
N ASP A 330 -9.75 16.39 25.36
CA ASP A 330 -10.92 15.93 26.12
C ASP A 330 -10.48 15.30 27.45
N PRO A 331 -10.13 16.12 28.44
CA PRO A 331 -9.61 15.63 29.71
C PRO A 331 -10.65 14.85 30.53
N THR A 332 -11.92 14.91 30.18
CA THR A 332 -13.05 14.28 30.90
C THR A 332 -13.68 13.13 30.12
N ASN A 333 -13.13 12.75 28.99
CA ASN A 333 -13.63 11.66 28.11
C ASN A 333 -15.08 11.84 27.67
N LEU A 334 -15.44 13.04 27.28
CA LEU A 334 -16.77 13.38 26.79
C LEU A 334 -17.00 13.05 25.34
N VAL A 335 -15.91 13.02 24.55
CA VAL A 335 -15.97 12.67 23.12
C VAL A 335 -16.14 11.16 22.99
N ARG A 336 -17.27 10.73 22.51
CA ARG A 336 -17.66 9.34 22.37
C ARG A 336 -17.26 8.73 21.03
N ALA A 337 -17.35 9.54 19.99
CA ALA A 337 -16.94 9.16 18.64
C ALA A 337 -16.49 10.37 17.83
N ALA A 338 -15.54 10.13 16.94
CA ALA A 338 -15.12 11.08 15.92
C ALA A 338 -15.32 10.42 14.53
N THR A 339 -16.11 11.05 13.68
CA THR A 339 -16.45 10.51 12.35
C THR A 339 -16.17 11.54 11.27
N LEU A 340 -15.34 11.20 10.29
CA LEU A 340 -15.19 11.99 9.07
C LEU A 340 -16.39 11.74 8.16
N ARG A 341 -17.03 12.82 7.73
CA ARG A 341 -18.21 12.77 6.86
C ARG A 341 -18.09 13.73 5.69
N THR A 342 -18.93 13.52 4.69
CA THR A 342 -19.16 14.51 3.63
C THR A 342 -20.64 14.81 3.47
N THR A 343 -20.95 15.97 2.94
CA THR A 343 -22.33 16.33 2.56
C THR A 343 -22.86 15.46 1.43
N GLY A 344 -21.97 14.83 0.64
CA GLY A 344 -22.31 13.93 -0.46
C GLY A 344 -22.48 12.47 -0.08
N GLY A 345 -22.30 12.10 1.20
CA GLY A 345 -22.70 10.78 1.67
C GLY A 345 -21.61 9.88 2.20
N PHE A 346 -20.37 10.30 2.25
CA PHE A 346 -19.30 9.52 2.86
C PHE A 346 -19.32 9.60 4.38
N ALA A 347 -19.01 8.49 5.08
CA ALA A 347 -18.78 8.48 6.51
C ALA A 347 -17.74 7.43 6.89
N ALA A 348 -16.79 7.81 7.72
CA ALA A 348 -15.77 6.91 8.26
C ALA A 348 -15.45 7.28 9.70
N ARG A 349 -15.58 6.31 10.60
CA ARG A 349 -15.20 6.47 11.99
C ARG A 349 -13.69 6.55 12.12
N LEU A 350 -13.19 7.50 12.93
CA LEU A 350 -11.78 7.79 13.10
C LEU A 350 -11.22 7.28 14.42
N ASP A 351 -11.96 7.46 15.52
CA ASP A 351 -11.50 7.16 16.87
C ASP A 351 -11.18 5.67 17.10
N ASP A 352 -11.68 4.77 16.27
CA ASP A 352 -11.34 3.35 16.26
C ASP A 352 -10.11 3.01 15.41
N LYS A 353 -9.61 3.98 14.63
CA LYS A 353 -8.54 3.77 13.63
C LYS A 353 -7.34 4.68 13.80
N TRP A 354 -7.49 5.79 14.54
CA TRP A 354 -6.41 6.72 14.69
C TRP A 354 -5.29 6.22 15.60
N HIS A 355 -4.10 6.76 15.38
CA HIS A 355 -2.98 6.59 16.28
C HIS A 355 -2.78 7.85 17.11
N PRO A 356 -2.69 7.76 18.46
CA PRO A 356 -2.45 8.93 19.30
C PRO A 356 -1.03 9.47 19.13
N VAL A 357 -0.90 10.78 19.10
CA VAL A 357 0.38 11.49 18.96
C VAL A 357 0.55 12.49 20.10
N MET A 358 1.77 12.63 20.59
CA MET A 358 2.10 13.58 21.66
C MET A 358 2.00 15.02 21.16
N ARG A 359 1.19 15.85 21.83
CA ARG A 359 0.94 17.27 21.53
C ARG A 359 0.96 18.08 22.82
N PRO A 360 2.14 18.29 23.42
CA PRO A 360 2.26 19.12 24.62
C PRO A 360 1.84 20.57 24.38
N ASP A 361 2.05 21.08 23.18
CA ASP A 361 1.62 22.42 22.74
C ASP A 361 0.10 22.64 22.91
N VAL A 362 -0.72 21.60 22.70
CA VAL A 362 -2.18 21.67 22.93
C VAL A 362 -2.46 21.82 24.41
N SER A 363 -1.83 21.00 25.28
CA SER A 363 -2.00 21.15 26.73
C SER A 363 -1.62 22.53 27.22
N GLU A 364 -0.50 23.06 26.75
CA GLU A 364 0.02 24.39 27.12
C GLU A 364 -0.93 25.50 26.66
N SER A 365 -1.45 25.42 25.43
CA SER A 365 -2.34 26.44 24.86
C SER A 365 -3.66 26.59 25.62
N PHE A 366 -4.18 25.51 26.19
CA PHE A 366 -5.47 25.49 26.85
C PHE A 366 -5.40 25.50 28.40
N ALA A 367 -4.18 25.47 28.98
CA ALA A 367 -3.99 25.36 30.43
C ALA A 367 -4.69 26.47 31.26
N ASP A 368 -4.73 27.68 30.75
CA ASP A 368 -5.27 28.86 31.38
C ASP A 368 -6.78 29.11 31.09
N GLU A 369 -7.34 28.39 30.13
CA GLU A 369 -8.76 28.52 29.81
C GLU A 369 -9.66 28.01 30.96
N ALA A 370 -10.71 28.73 31.26
CA ALA A 370 -11.60 28.45 32.39
C ALA A 370 -12.21 27.03 32.35
N LEU A 371 -12.49 26.50 31.15
CA LEU A 371 -13.04 25.16 30.94
C LEU A 371 -12.05 24.04 31.24
N PHE A 372 -10.73 24.29 31.06
CA PHE A 372 -9.68 23.29 31.19
C PHE A 372 -8.84 23.41 32.45
N ARG A 373 -8.89 24.57 33.11
CA ARG A 373 -8.11 24.87 34.32
C ARG A 373 -8.31 23.80 35.40
N GLY A 374 -7.22 23.16 35.80
CA GLY A 374 -7.21 22.10 36.81
C GLY A 374 -7.76 20.73 36.35
N ARG A 375 -8.09 20.58 35.07
CA ARG A 375 -8.57 19.32 34.49
C ARG A 375 -7.53 18.65 33.64
N LEU A 376 -6.54 19.38 33.14
CA LEU A 376 -5.41 18.81 32.34
C LEU A 376 -4.45 18.09 33.28
N ARG A 377 -4.01 16.90 32.87
CA ARG A 377 -2.99 16.12 33.57
C ARG A 377 -1.62 16.55 33.06
N PRO A 378 -0.66 16.92 33.95
CA PRO A 378 0.65 17.43 33.54
C PRO A 378 1.49 16.43 32.75
N ASP A 379 1.21 15.13 32.87
CA ASP A 379 1.93 14.02 32.26
C ASP A 379 1.20 13.41 31.05
N HIS A 380 0.01 13.91 30.72
CA HIS A 380 -0.80 13.39 29.62
C HIS A 380 -0.86 14.38 28.46
N HIS A 381 -0.09 14.09 27.40
CA HIS A 381 0.01 14.93 26.20
C HIS A 381 -0.41 14.21 24.91
N ALA A 382 -1.04 13.04 25.01
CA ALA A 382 -1.47 12.25 23.85
C ALA A 382 -2.80 12.79 23.26
N HIS A 383 -2.83 14.08 22.95
CA HIS A 383 -4.01 14.75 22.39
C HIS A 383 -4.06 14.74 20.87
N GLY A 384 -2.92 14.54 20.20
CA GLY A 384 -2.86 14.46 18.76
C GLY A 384 -3.36 13.12 18.23
N TYR A 385 -3.78 13.11 16.99
CA TYR A 385 -4.11 11.89 16.26
C TYR A 385 -3.61 11.93 14.83
N ILE A 386 -3.32 10.74 14.30
CA ILE A 386 -3.06 10.47 12.88
C ILE A 386 -3.98 9.33 12.46
N ALA A 387 -4.68 9.52 11.35
CA ALA A 387 -5.56 8.51 10.79
C ALA A 387 -5.40 8.41 9.27
N TYR A 388 -5.48 7.19 8.76
CA TYR A 388 -5.60 6.92 7.32
C TYR A 388 -6.87 6.11 7.08
N ILE A 389 -7.68 6.59 6.16
CA ILE A 389 -8.94 5.98 5.76
C ILE A 389 -8.80 5.54 4.31
N PRO A 390 -8.68 4.23 4.04
CA PRO A 390 -8.72 3.73 2.67
C PRO A 390 -10.12 3.98 2.08
N CYS A 391 -10.17 4.69 0.97
CA CYS A 391 -11.41 4.95 0.22
C CYS A 391 -11.10 5.33 -1.23
N SER A 392 -12.06 5.12 -2.11
CA SER A 392 -11.99 5.46 -3.53
C SER A 392 -12.91 6.62 -3.86
N LEU A 393 -12.77 7.74 -3.14
CA LEU A 393 -13.57 8.94 -3.34
C LEU A 393 -13.01 9.80 -4.47
N ASP A 394 -13.92 10.33 -5.28
CA ASP A 394 -13.67 11.49 -6.13
C ASP A 394 -14.01 12.76 -5.34
N ALA A 395 -13.04 13.66 -5.19
CA ALA A 395 -13.22 14.91 -4.45
C ALA A 395 -14.32 15.78 -5.06
N ALA A 396 -14.50 15.76 -6.38
CA ALA A 396 -15.49 16.57 -7.08
C ALA A 396 -16.93 16.16 -6.78
N GLY A 397 -17.17 14.86 -6.48
CA GLY A 397 -18.50 14.32 -6.17
C GLY A 397 -18.80 14.16 -4.70
N ALA A 398 -17.81 14.32 -3.82
CA ALA A 398 -17.96 14.02 -2.39
C ALA A 398 -18.68 15.13 -1.59
N GLY A 399 -18.77 16.35 -2.09
CA GLY A 399 -19.27 17.51 -1.35
C GLY A 399 -18.28 18.02 -0.30
N GLU A 400 -18.77 18.78 0.68
CA GLU A 400 -17.95 19.32 1.76
C GLU A 400 -17.57 18.26 2.77
N PHE A 401 -16.31 18.23 3.20
CA PHE A 401 -15.78 17.35 4.23
C PHE A 401 -15.91 18.02 5.60
N TYR A 402 -16.27 17.24 6.60
CA TYR A 402 -16.30 17.68 7.98
C TYR A 402 -16.05 16.54 8.96
N LEU A 403 -15.46 16.86 10.09
CA LEU A 403 -15.34 15.98 11.24
C LEU A 403 -16.53 16.19 12.16
N GLU A 404 -17.25 15.12 12.46
CA GLU A 404 -18.33 15.10 13.44
C GLU A 404 -17.82 14.50 14.72
N LEU A 405 -17.94 15.24 15.82
CA LEU A 405 -17.69 14.77 17.17
C LEU A 405 -19.02 14.50 17.88
N GLU A 406 -19.17 13.31 18.38
CA GLU A 406 -20.28 12.90 19.23
C GLU A 406 -19.87 12.99 20.67
N LEU A 407 -20.66 13.69 21.49
CA LEU A 407 -20.44 13.82 22.90
C LEU A 407 -21.35 12.88 23.71
N GLU A 408 -20.95 12.55 24.93
CA GLU A 408 -21.71 11.68 25.83
C GLU A 408 -23.12 12.24 26.17
N ASN A 409 -23.28 13.56 26.15
CA ASN A 409 -24.56 14.25 26.40
C ASN A 409 -25.49 14.32 25.19
N GLU A 410 -25.19 13.58 24.10
CA GLU A 410 -25.92 13.58 22.84
C GLU A 410 -25.76 14.86 22.00
N GLU A 411 -24.89 15.77 22.39
CA GLU A 411 -24.51 16.90 21.55
C GLU A 411 -23.56 16.48 20.44
N PHE A 412 -23.62 17.24 19.36
CA PHE A 412 -22.72 17.10 18.21
C PHE A 412 -21.97 18.37 17.98
N ALA A 413 -20.71 18.22 17.68
CA ALA A 413 -19.89 19.32 17.23
C ALA A 413 -19.24 18.97 15.88
N PHE A 414 -19.10 19.99 15.05
CA PHE A 414 -18.62 19.82 13.68
C PHE A 414 -17.40 20.71 13.43
N ILE A 415 -16.46 20.17 12.65
CA ILE A 415 -15.27 20.89 12.17
C ILE A 415 -15.23 20.72 10.65
N PRO A 416 -15.34 21.81 9.87
CA PRO A 416 -15.09 21.76 8.43
C PRO A 416 -13.68 21.26 8.15
N VAL A 417 -13.54 20.36 7.18
CA VAL A 417 -12.25 19.79 6.81
C VAL A 417 -11.89 20.24 5.42
N GLN A 418 -10.83 21.03 5.31
CA GLN A 418 -10.28 21.44 4.02
C GLN A 418 -9.24 20.46 3.56
N LEU A 419 -9.45 19.85 2.39
CA LEU A 419 -8.50 18.94 1.79
C LEU A 419 -7.37 19.71 1.14
N SER A 420 -6.14 19.34 1.47
CA SER A 420 -4.94 19.78 0.77
C SER A 420 -4.70 18.89 -0.44
N ASP A 421 -4.24 19.49 -1.54
CA ASP A 421 -3.79 18.73 -2.69
C ASP A 421 -2.47 18.00 -2.38
N MET A 422 -2.45 16.71 -2.63
CA MET A 422 -1.27 15.86 -2.45
C MET A 422 -0.30 15.92 -3.65
N ALA A 423 -0.61 16.64 -4.70
CA ALA A 423 0.24 16.79 -5.88
C ALA A 423 1.51 17.64 -5.62
N SER A 424 1.75 18.10 -4.39
CA SER A 424 2.93 18.90 -4.03
C SER A 424 3.83 18.20 -3.01
N LEU A 425 5.15 18.34 -3.20
CA LEU A 425 6.15 17.89 -2.21
C LEU A 425 5.96 18.57 -0.84
N ALA A 426 5.47 19.80 -0.82
CA ALA A 426 5.22 20.52 0.42
C ALA A 426 4.17 19.77 1.27
N THR A 427 3.10 19.27 0.65
CA THR A 427 2.09 18.48 1.35
C THR A 427 2.65 17.13 1.81
N VAL A 428 3.45 16.44 0.99
CA VAL A 428 4.15 15.21 1.39
C VAL A 428 5.02 15.45 2.62
N ARG A 429 5.80 16.54 2.63
CA ARG A 429 6.63 16.91 3.80
C ARG A 429 5.79 17.16 5.06
N ARG A 430 4.65 17.83 4.92
CA ARG A 430 3.71 18.05 6.04
C ARG A 430 3.19 16.74 6.61
N VAL A 431 2.80 15.79 5.74
CA VAL A 431 2.37 14.45 6.16
C VAL A 431 3.51 13.72 6.89
N LEU A 432 4.73 13.77 6.37
CA LEU A 432 5.91 13.15 6.99
C LEU A 432 6.29 13.81 8.31
N SER A 433 5.97 15.09 8.53
CA SER A 433 6.22 15.82 9.76
C SER A 433 5.10 15.67 10.82
N SER A 434 4.02 14.96 10.51
CA SER A 434 2.84 14.89 11.37
C SER A 434 3.04 14.11 12.68
N PHE A 435 4.15 13.37 12.81
CA PHE A 435 4.51 12.67 14.05
C PHE A 435 6.03 12.69 14.27
N ASN A 436 6.47 12.33 15.46
CA ASN A 436 7.90 12.25 15.79
C ASN A 436 8.43 10.85 15.42
N VAL A 437 9.46 10.80 14.60
CA VAL A 437 10.11 9.54 14.16
C VAL A 437 10.69 8.74 15.33
N LYS A 438 10.95 9.37 16.47
CA LYS A 438 11.42 8.71 17.70
C LYS A 438 10.30 8.04 18.50
N ASP A 439 9.04 8.15 18.05
CA ASP A 439 7.93 7.45 18.67
C ASP A 439 8.18 5.93 18.61
N PRO A 440 8.04 5.20 19.73
CA PRO A 440 8.20 3.74 19.75
C PRO A 440 7.32 2.99 18.74
N ALA A 441 6.17 3.58 18.36
CA ALA A 441 5.25 3.04 17.39
C ALA A 441 5.52 3.51 15.95
N ALA A 442 6.61 4.23 15.67
CA ALA A 442 6.88 4.86 14.37
C ALA A 442 6.74 3.90 13.17
N GLU A 443 7.24 2.66 13.29
CA GLU A 443 7.09 1.66 12.23
C GLU A 443 5.63 1.27 11.98
N SER A 444 4.83 1.15 13.04
CA SER A 444 3.39 0.86 12.96
C SER A 444 2.61 2.03 12.37
N ILE A 445 2.95 3.26 12.77
CA ILE A 445 2.36 4.50 12.23
C ILE A 445 2.63 4.58 10.73
N VAL A 446 3.88 4.37 10.33
CA VAL A 446 4.24 4.35 8.90
C VAL A 446 3.48 3.27 8.16
N ALA A 447 3.45 2.05 8.67
CA ALA A 447 2.81 0.92 7.98
C ALA A 447 1.30 1.11 7.80
N ARG A 448 0.61 1.66 8.81
CA ARG A 448 -0.86 1.74 8.83
C ARG A 448 -1.41 3.07 8.30
N HIS A 449 -0.70 4.18 8.53
CA HIS A 449 -1.27 5.51 8.31
C HIS A 449 -0.53 6.34 7.26
N ILE A 450 0.79 6.32 7.22
CA ILE A 450 1.57 7.23 6.38
C ILE A 450 2.06 6.58 5.10
N GLY A 451 2.61 5.37 5.18
CA GLY A 451 3.21 4.67 4.03
C GLY A 451 2.27 4.53 2.84
N PRO A 452 1.02 4.05 3.03
CA PRO A 452 0.08 3.89 1.92
C PRO A 452 -0.21 5.19 1.18
N ILE A 453 -0.44 6.28 1.92
CA ILE A 453 -0.82 7.57 1.33
C ILE A 453 0.37 8.28 0.68
N VAL A 454 1.52 8.29 1.34
CA VAL A 454 2.74 8.94 0.83
C VAL A 454 3.25 8.23 -0.42
N THR A 455 3.33 6.90 -0.42
CA THR A 455 3.76 6.14 -1.60
C THR A 455 2.86 6.38 -2.80
N ALA A 456 1.53 6.42 -2.60
CA ALA A 456 0.58 6.70 -3.66
C ALA A 456 0.70 8.15 -4.17
N ALA A 457 0.94 9.10 -3.27
CA ALA A 457 1.12 10.50 -3.61
C ALA A 457 2.41 10.75 -4.42
N VAL A 458 3.53 10.21 -3.96
CA VAL A 458 4.82 10.36 -4.65
C VAL A 458 4.76 9.82 -6.08
N LYS A 459 4.03 8.72 -6.32
CA LYS A 459 3.79 8.19 -7.68
C LYS A 459 3.02 9.17 -8.58
N ARG A 460 2.13 9.99 -8.00
CA ARG A 460 1.29 10.95 -8.72
C ARG A 460 1.93 12.32 -8.88
N ILE A 461 2.90 12.65 -8.04
CA ILE A 461 3.75 13.82 -8.29
C ILE A 461 4.50 13.51 -9.58
N THR A 462 3.84 13.77 -10.71
CA THR A 462 4.55 13.89 -11.98
C THR A 462 5.57 14.98 -11.72
N GLY A 463 6.86 14.58 -11.81
CA GLY A 463 7.91 15.58 -11.87
C GLY A 463 7.45 16.64 -12.85
N PRO A 464 7.67 17.91 -12.62
CA PRO A 464 7.29 18.97 -13.55
C PRO A 464 7.65 18.50 -14.96
N GLU A 465 6.88 18.88 -15.97
CA GLU A 465 7.42 18.88 -17.33
C GLU A 465 8.70 19.71 -17.21
N ILE A 466 9.82 18.99 -17.04
CA ILE A 466 11.08 19.61 -16.65
C ILE A 466 11.41 20.47 -17.84
N GLY A 467 11.21 21.77 -17.69
CA GLY A 467 11.67 22.75 -18.65
C GLY A 467 13.17 22.52 -18.81
N VAL A 468 13.53 21.82 -19.89
CA VAL A 468 14.92 21.42 -20.15
C VAL A 468 15.52 22.46 -21.07
N ALA A 469 16.45 23.25 -20.56
CA ALA A 469 17.38 23.98 -21.42
C ALA A 469 18.63 23.13 -21.59
N ALA A 470 18.98 22.81 -22.83
CA ALA A 470 20.19 22.06 -23.13
C ALA A 470 21.13 22.88 -24.00
N SER A 471 22.39 23.00 -23.60
CA SER A 471 23.44 23.68 -24.35
C SER A 471 24.63 22.74 -24.56
N ASP A 472 25.14 22.72 -25.77
CA ASP A 472 26.33 21.93 -26.07
C ASP A 472 27.62 22.72 -25.67
N PHE A 473 28.60 22.01 -25.15
CA PHE A 473 29.96 22.50 -24.98
C PHE A 473 30.90 21.60 -25.78
N GLY A 474 31.63 22.17 -26.71
CA GLY A 474 32.43 21.43 -27.67
C GLY A 474 31.61 20.72 -28.78
N PRO A 475 32.28 20.03 -29.70
CA PRO A 475 31.63 19.38 -30.84
C PRO A 475 30.85 18.13 -30.39
N ARG A 476 29.65 17.96 -30.93
CA ARG A 476 28.85 16.73 -30.69
C ARG A 476 29.51 15.49 -31.24
N ARG A 477 29.54 14.43 -30.47
CA ARG A 477 29.98 13.11 -30.90
C ARG A 477 28.88 12.43 -31.73
N GLN A 478 29.20 12.01 -32.96
CA GLN A 478 28.18 11.46 -33.87
C GLN A 478 27.77 10.01 -33.55
N ARG A 479 28.66 9.21 -32.97
CA ARG A 479 28.40 7.81 -32.60
C ARG A 479 29.15 7.47 -31.32
N PRO A 480 28.66 7.95 -30.19
CA PRO A 480 29.28 7.69 -28.90
C PRO A 480 29.18 6.20 -28.53
N GLY A 481 30.26 5.65 -27.99
CA GLY A 481 30.26 4.27 -27.45
C GLY A 481 29.52 4.16 -26.11
N VAL A 482 29.61 5.19 -25.31
CA VAL A 482 28.97 5.29 -23.98
C VAL A 482 28.42 6.70 -23.78
N SER A 483 27.23 6.82 -23.22
CA SER A 483 26.71 8.08 -22.67
C SER A 483 27.01 8.11 -21.17
N VAL A 484 27.83 9.07 -20.74
CA VAL A 484 28.15 9.30 -19.31
C VAL A 484 27.26 10.38 -18.78
N ILE A 485 26.51 10.08 -17.74
CA ILE A 485 25.51 10.97 -17.13
C ILE A 485 26.01 11.37 -15.75
N VAL A 486 26.26 12.66 -15.57
CA VAL A 486 26.78 13.26 -14.33
C VAL A 486 25.74 14.20 -13.72
N PRO A 487 25.10 13.84 -12.60
CA PRO A 487 24.12 14.68 -11.92
C PRO A 487 24.86 15.66 -10.97
N VAL A 488 24.75 16.95 -11.20
CA VAL A 488 25.34 17.98 -10.35
C VAL A 488 24.24 18.68 -9.55
N THR A 489 24.10 18.36 -8.28
CA THR A 489 23.02 18.89 -7.41
C THR A 489 23.36 20.24 -6.78
N GLN A 490 24.64 20.52 -6.57
CA GLN A 490 25.15 21.75 -5.94
C GLN A 490 26.52 22.10 -6.50
N ALA A 491 26.90 23.37 -6.37
CA ALA A 491 28.25 23.81 -6.66
C ALA A 491 29.21 23.25 -5.58
N ARG A 492 30.28 22.58 -6.04
CA ARG A 492 31.28 21.93 -5.17
C ARG A 492 32.66 22.35 -5.63
N SER A 493 33.59 22.48 -4.70
CA SER A 493 34.98 22.83 -5.00
C SER A 493 35.75 21.72 -5.74
N ASP A 494 35.29 20.46 -5.64
CA ASP A 494 35.91 19.31 -6.30
C ASP A 494 35.40 19.05 -7.73
N LEU A 495 34.37 19.77 -8.20
CA LEU A 495 33.89 19.67 -9.57
C LEU A 495 34.98 19.96 -10.59
N ASP A 496 35.87 20.95 -10.30
CA ASP A 496 37.01 21.29 -11.15
C ASP A 496 37.96 20.10 -11.32
N ILE A 497 38.26 19.41 -10.21
CA ILE A 497 39.13 18.22 -10.25
C ILE A 497 38.47 17.09 -11.07
N ASN A 498 37.18 16.89 -10.89
CA ASN A 498 36.44 15.89 -11.61
C ASN A 498 36.45 16.14 -13.12
N PHE A 499 36.03 17.32 -13.54
CA PHE A 499 36.00 17.66 -14.96
C PHE A 499 37.39 17.71 -15.57
N ALA A 500 38.43 18.15 -14.83
CA ALA A 500 39.82 18.05 -15.29
C ALA A 500 40.25 16.60 -15.54
N LYS A 501 39.91 15.70 -14.62
CA LYS A 501 40.19 14.25 -14.77
C LYS A 501 39.48 13.65 -15.97
N LEU A 502 38.21 13.96 -16.18
CA LEU A 502 37.45 13.49 -17.34
C LEU A 502 38.00 14.09 -18.64
N ALA A 503 38.36 15.39 -18.64
CA ALA A 503 38.85 16.09 -19.80
C ALA A 503 40.23 15.59 -20.26
N THR A 504 41.06 15.09 -19.35
CA THR A 504 42.40 14.55 -19.65
C THR A 504 42.37 13.02 -19.97
N ASP A 505 41.24 12.38 -19.82
CA ASP A 505 41.11 10.96 -20.10
C ASP A 505 40.76 10.73 -21.59
N ARG A 506 41.63 10.02 -22.31
CA ARG A 506 41.45 9.72 -23.75
C ARG A 506 40.18 8.96 -24.06
N GLU A 507 39.66 8.19 -23.13
CA GLU A 507 38.39 7.47 -23.33
C GLU A 507 37.22 8.44 -23.56
N PHE A 508 37.28 9.69 -23.04
CA PHE A 508 36.26 10.70 -23.24
C PHE A 508 36.23 11.33 -24.65
N GLU A 509 37.21 11.05 -25.48
CA GLU A 509 37.15 11.44 -26.90
C GLU A 509 36.00 10.74 -27.65
N SER A 510 35.53 9.57 -27.19
CA SER A 510 34.44 8.79 -27.79
C SER A 510 33.15 8.76 -26.96
N VAL A 511 33.09 9.53 -25.90
CA VAL A 511 31.98 9.56 -24.94
C VAL A 511 31.00 10.69 -25.26
N GLU A 512 29.71 10.44 -25.07
CA GLU A 512 28.70 11.48 -24.93
C GLU A 512 28.59 11.87 -23.45
N LEU A 513 29.09 13.04 -23.09
CA LEU A 513 28.98 13.51 -21.70
C LEU A 513 27.70 14.35 -21.52
N LEU A 514 26.85 13.95 -20.60
CA LEU A 514 25.60 14.63 -20.22
C LEU A 514 25.74 15.12 -18.78
N VAL A 515 25.96 16.40 -18.59
CA VAL A 515 25.98 17.04 -17.27
C VAL A 515 24.59 17.57 -16.98
N VAL A 516 23.90 17.01 -16.01
CA VAL A 516 22.54 17.37 -15.66
C VAL A 516 22.55 18.15 -14.33
N ALA A 517 22.00 19.34 -14.32
CA ALA A 517 22.06 20.24 -13.16
C ALA A 517 20.81 21.11 -13.04
N PRO A 518 20.46 21.59 -11.83
CA PRO A 518 19.39 22.57 -11.65
C PRO A 518 19.77 23.93 -12.29
N LEU A 519 18.76 24.62 -12.80
CA LEU A 519 18.91 25.90 -13.51
C LEU A 519 19.73 26.92 -12.71
N ARG A 520 19.61 26.94 -11.39
CA ARG A 520 20.39 27.83 -10.48
C ARG A 520 21.91 27.66 -10.59
N LEU A 521 22.40 26.58 -11.16
CA LEU A 521 23.82 26.32 -11.37
C LEU A 521 24.30 26.68 -12.78
N ALA A 522 23.45 27.23 -13.64
CA ALA A 522 23.77 27.58 -15.03
C ALA A 522 24.96 28.51 -15.15
N ASP A 523 24.97 29.60 -14.34
CA ASP A 523 26.01 30.63 -14.35
C ASP A 523 27.38 30.12 -13.85
N HIS A 524 27.39 29.07 -13.06
CA HIS A 524 28.60 28.41 -12.59
C HIS A 524 29.12 27.36 -13.60
N LEU A 525 28.25 26.43 -13.98
CA LEU A 525 28.63 25.26 -14.80
C LEU A 525 28.85 25.62 -16.27
N GLY A 526 28.09 26.56 -16.83
CA GLY A 526 28.22 26.93 -18.23
C GLY A 526 29.60 27.47 -18.58
N PRO A 527 30.17 28.48 -17.87
CA PRO A 527 31.52 28.94 -18.07
C PRO A 527 32.60 27.88 -17.80
N LEU A 528 32.43 27.10 -16.72
CA LEU A 528 33.36 26.03 -16.34
C LEU A 528 33.50 24.96 -17.44
N LEU A 529 32.38 24.43 -17.94
CA LEU A 529 32.39 23.40 -18.97
C LEU A 529 32.92 23.93 -20.31
N ARG A 530 32.64 25.16 -20.66
CA ARG A 530 33.25 25.84 -21.83
C ARG A 530 34.74 25.95 -21.70
N GLN A 531 35.27 26.32 -20.53
CA GLN A 531 36.69 26.37 -20.27
C GLN A 531 37.37 25.01 -20.48
N TYR A 532 36.77 23.92 -19.96
CA TYR A 532 37.28 22.56 -20.18
C TYR A 532 37.17 22.10 -21.64
N SER A 533 36.17 22.59 -22.36
CA SER A 533 36.05 22.36 -23.79
C SER A 533 37.19 23.04 -24.56
N ASP A 534 37.43 24.30 -24.24
CA ASP A 534 38.43 25.14 -24.95
C ASP A 534 39.88 24.68 -24.67
N PHE A 535 40.18 24.29 -23.43
CA PHE A 535 41.56 23.94 -23.05
C PHE A 535 41.88 22.44 -23.25
N TYR A 536 40.92 21.56 -23.03
CA TYR A 536 41.19 20.12 -23.02
C TYR A 536 40.35 19.35 -24.05
N GLY A 537 39.54 20.04 -24.84
CA GLY A 537 38.70 19.38 -25.88
C GLY A 537 37.54 18.52 -25.28
N LEU A 538 37.19 18.72 -24.01
CA LEU A 538 36.05 18.06 -23.41
C LEU A 538 34.80 18.49 -24.13
N SER A 539 33.99 17.52 -24.56
CA SER A 539 32.75 17.81 -25.26
C SER A 539 31.57 17.08 -24.66
N GLY A 540 30.43 17.73 -24.63
CA GLY A 540 29.22 17.18 -24.06
C GLY A 540 28.05 18.15 -24.13
N ARG A 541 27.07 17.90 -23.31
CA ARG A 541 25.86 18.69 -23.19
C ARG A 541 25.58 19.02 -21.72
N LEU A 542 25.39 20.31 -21.44
CA LEU A 542 24.83 20.76 -20.17
C LEU A 542 23.29 20.77 -20.28
N VAL A 543 22.65 20.01 -19.45
CA VAL A 543 21.19 19.89 -19.36
C VAL A 543 20.75 20.54 -18.07
N LEU A 544 20.04 21.65 -18.17
CA LEU A 544 19.54 22.42 -17.04
C LEU A 544 18.08 22.11 -16.78
N VAL A 545 17.75 21.83 -15.55
CA VAL A 545 16.41 21.47 -15.09
C VAL A 545 15.87 22.55 -14.15
N ALA A 546 14.60 22.92 -14.30
CA ALA A 546 13.99 23.94 -13.48
C ALA A 546 13.97 23.55 -12.00
N ASP A 547 13.46 22.36 -11.69
CA ASP A 547 13.36 21.82 -10.34
C ASP A 547 13.56 20.30 -10.35
N ALA A 548 14.71 19.83 -9.90
CA ALA A 548 14.94 18.41 -9.64
C ALA A 548 14.79 18.12 -8.14
N ILE A 549 14.06 17.06 -7.81
CA ILE A 549 13.84 16.66 -6.42
C ILE A 549 15.11 16.03 -5.84
N ASP A 550 15.75 15.14 -6.63
CA ASP A 550 17.00 14.49 -6.23
C ASP A 550 17.90 14.16 -7.44
N ARG A 551 19.09 13.60 -7.15
CA ARG A 551 20.06 13.20 -8.17
C ARG A 551 19.52 12.12 -9.14
N PHE A 552 18.59 11.26 -8.70
CA PHE A 552 18.08 10.18 -9.54
C PHE A 552 17.11 10.68 -10.61
N GLU A 553 16.39 11.77 -10.35
CA GLU A 553 15.60 12.42 -11.39
C GLU A 553 16.47 13.02 -12.47
N MET A 554 17.63 13.60 -12.09
CA MET A 554 18.62 14.08 -13.06
C MET A 554 19.22 12.93 -13.86
N LEU A 555 19.57 11.81 -13.21
CA LEU A 555 20.05 10.60 -13.88
C LEU A 555 18.98 10.03 -14.85
N GLU A 556 17.73 9.99 -14.45
CA GLU A 556 16.60 9.55 -15.29
C GLU A 556 16.45 10.43 -16.54
N LEU A 557 16.53 11.74 -16.34
CA LEU A 557 16.48 12.70 -17.46
C LEU A 557 17.68 12.51 -18.41
N GLY A 558 18.89 12.42 -17.86
CA GLY A 558 20.10 12.14 -18.64
C GLY A 558 19.96 10.83 -19.43
N ALA A 559 19.40 9.78 -18.82
CA ALA A 559 19.16 8.50 -19.47
C ALA A 559 18.18 8.60 -20.65
N ARG A 560 17.17 9.45 -20.57
CA ARG A 560 16.24 9.73 -21.69
C ARG A 560 16.91 10.46 -22.85
N LEU A 561 17.88 11.32 -22.54
CA LEU A 561 18.62 12.12 -23.51
C LEU A 561 19.83 11.37 -24.09
N ALA A 562 20.28 10.31 -23.45
CA ALA A 562 21.41 9.48 -23.85
C ALA A 562 21.15 8.85 -25.23
N THR A 563 22.19 8.87 -26.10
CA THR A 563 22.10 8.34 -27.46
C THR A 563 22.87 7.04 -27.64
N ALA A 564 23.89 6.78 -26.81
CA ALA A 564 24.68 5.54 -26.89
C ALA A 564 23.88 4.30 -26.44
N GLU A 565 24.36 3.12 -26.86
CA GLU A 565 23.82 1.84 -26.41
C GLU A 565 24.09 1.57 -24.94
N LEU A 566 25.27 1.99 -24.46
CA LEU A 566 25.68 1.86 -23.06
C LEU A 566 25.55 3.21 -22.35
N MET A 567 25.09 3.17 -21.12
CA MET A 567 25.00 4.34 -20.24
C MET A 567 25.80 4.10 -18.97
N LEU A 568 26.57 5.09 -18.58
CA LEU A 568 27.26 5.14 -17.30
C LEU A 568 26.59 6.22 -16.43
N PHE A 569 26.12 5.85 -15.26
CA PHE A 569 25.82 6.79 -14.21
C PHE A 569 27.10 7.06 -13.43
N LEU A 570 27.47 8.31 -13.28
CA LEU A 570 28.70 8.73 -12.62
C LEU A 570 28.44 9.88 -11.68
N SER A 571 28.62 9.63 -10.38
CA SER A 571 28.57 10.72 -9.38
C SER A 571 29.74 11.69 -9.61
N PRO A 572 29.51 13.01 -9.49
CA PRO A 572 30.59 13.99 -9.56
C PRO A 572 31.64 13.82 -8.46
N SER A 573 31.35 13.08 -7.40
CA SER A 573 32.30 12.75 -6.32
C SER A 573 33.13 11.48 -6.57
N VAL A 574 32.94 10.81 -7.72
CA VAL A 574 33.68 9.60 -8.06
C VAL A 574 34.76 9.89 -9.10
N LEU A 575 35.99 9.62 -8.75
CA LEU A 575 37.17 9.88 -9.55
C LEU A 575 37.83 8.60 -10.03
N PRO A 576 38.18 8.47 -11.33
CA PRO A 576 38.94 7.33 -11.80
C PRO A 576 40.36 7.35 -11.22
N LYS A 577 40.83 6.22 -10.71
CA LYS A 577 42.19 6.04 -10.22
C LYS A 577 43.20 5.86 -11.34
N GLN A 578 42.77 5.23 -12.44
CA GLN A 578 43.60 4.86 -13.59
C GLN A 578 42.86 5.09 -14.90
N GLY A 579 43.57 5.40 -15.97
CA GLY A 579 43.03 5.42 -17.34
C GLY A 579 42.58 4.07 -17.82
N GLY A 580 41.73 4.01 -18.84
CA GLY A 580 41.19 2.78 -19.42
C GLY A 580 40.12 2.09 -18.58
N TRP A 581 39.60 2.80 -17.61
CA TRP A 581 38.59 2.27 -16.66
C TRP A 581 37.21 2.05 -17.31
N LEU A 582 36.82 2.94 -18.21
CA LEU A 582 35.52 2.86 -18.88
C LEU A 582 35.47 1.66 -19.86
N GLY A 583 36.56 1.45 -20.62
CA GLY A 583 36.72 0.29 -21.50
C GLY A 583 36.70 -1.04 -20.72
N LYS A 584 37.27 -1.06 -19.50
CA LYS A 584 37.22 -2.24 -18.63
C LYS A 584 35.79 -2.53 -18.17
N LEU A 585 35.03 -1.50 -17.74
CA LEU A 585 33.61 -1.66 -17.41
C LEU A 585 32.79 -2.13 -18.61
N ALA A 586 33.00 -1.52 -19.79
CA ALA A 586 32.29 -1.91 -21.00
C ALA A 586 32.59 -3.36 -21.45
N SER A 587 33.86 -3.78 -21.32
CA SER A 587 34.25 -5.16 -21.56
C SER A 587 33.65 -6.13 -20.57
N GLY A 588 33.59 -5.73 -19.30
CA GLY A 588 32.95 -6.48 -18.21
C GLY A 588 31.46 -6.71 -18.45
N LEU A 589 30.74 -5.68 -18.91
CA LEU A 589 29.32 -5.80 -19.22
C LEU A 589 29.07 -6.72 -20.44
N ARG A 590 30.04 -6.84 -21.33
CA ARG A 590 29.98 -7.74 -22.51
C ARG A 590 30.41 -9.17 -22.21
N TYR A 591 30.98 -9.44 -21.03
CA TYR A 591 31.50 -10.75 -20.65
C TYR A 591 30.43 -11.83 -20.61
N SER A 592 29.17 -11.46 -20.27
CA SER A 592 28.05 -12.38 -20.22
C SER A 592 26.78 -11.77 -20.83
N ASN A 593 26.02 -12.59 -21.53
CA ASN A 593 24.72 -12.18 -22.07
C ASN A 593 23.71 -11.85 -20.94
N LYS A 594 23.95 -12.36 -19.74
CA LYS A 594 23.14 -12.06 -18.54
C LYS A 594 23.62 -10.81 -17.80
N ALA A 595 24.73 -10.21 -18.19
CA ALA A 595 25.23 -8.99 -17.56
C ALA A 595 24.24 -7.84 -17.77
N GLY A 596 23.60 -7.38 -16.70
CA GLY A 596 22.63 -6.28 -16.71
C GLY A 596 23.27 -4.94 -16.35
N VAL A 597 24.02 -4.91 -15.26
CA VAL A 597 24.70 -3.73 -14.73
C VAL A 597 26.05 -4.14 -14.12
N ILE A 598 27.04 -3.26 -14.24
CA ILE A 598 28.37 -3.47 -13.64
C ILE A 598 28.83 -2.23 -12.91
N SER A 599 29.39 -2.40 -11.69
CA SER A 599 29.98 -1.35 -10.89
C SER A 599 31.44 -1.66 -10.54
N PRO A 600 32.32 -0.65 -10.40
CA PRO A 600 33.66 -0.82 -9.88
C PRO A 600 33.68 -0.91 -8.35
N THR A 601 34.87 -1.10 -7.76
CA THR A 601 35.11 -0.88 -6.34
C THR A 601 35.24 0.62 -6.08
N LEU A 602 34.43 1.14 -5.14
CA LEU A 602 34.56 2.53 -4.67
C LEU A 602 35.33 2.52 -3.35
N ILE A 603 36.37 3.34 -3.26
CA ILE A 603 37.21 3.47 -2.07
C ILE A 603 37.29 4.95 -1.68
N TYR A 604 37.36 5.20 -0.37
CA TYR A 604 37.61 6.51 0.16
C TYR A 604 39.11 6.92 0.02
N GLU A 605 39.43 8.13 0.33
CA GLU A 605 40.81 8.67 0.24
C GLU A 605 41.78 7.93 1.19
N ASP A 606 41.28 7.40 2.30
CA ASP A 606 42.05 6.60 3.27
C ASP A 606 42.15 5.11 2.86
N TYR A 607 41.74 4.77 1.64
CA TYR A 607 41.68 3.42 1.12
C TYR A 607 40.70 2.48 1.87
N SER A 608 39.80 2.99 2.66
CA SER A 608 38.67 2.22 3.12
C SER A 608 37.63 2.03 2.01
N ILE A 609 36.86 0.95 2.09
CA ILE A 609 35.89 0.58 1.06
C ILE A 609 34.60 1.35 1.30
N LYS A 610 34.12 2.05 0.29
CA LYS A 610 32.75 2.58 0.21
C LYS A 610 31.78 1.55 -0.36
N PHE A 611 32.17 0.92 -1.48
CA PHE A 611 31.34 -0.06 -2.18
C PHE A 611 32.19 -1.16 -2.82
N ALA A 612 31.78 -2.41 -2.62
CA ALA A 612 32.42 -3.61 -3.17
C ALA A 612 31.37 -4.68 -3.49
N GLY A 613 30.45 -4.38 -4.41
CA GLY A 613 29.50 -5.34 -4.96
C GLY A 613 28.30 -5.73 -4.09
N GLY A 614 28.20 -5.25 -2.86
CA GLY A 614 27.14 -5.64 -1.92
C GLY A 614 27.27 -7.08 -1.40
N GLY A 615 26.48 -7.47 -0.41
CA GLY A 615 26.54 -8.78 0.22
C GLY A 615 26.23 -9.91 -0.76
N GLY A 616 27.30 -10.59 -1.21
CA GLY A 616 27.24 -11.84 -1.96
C GLY A 616 27.38 -12.99 -0.98
N GLY A 617 26.31 -13.62 -0.59
CA GLY A 617 26.33 -14.85 0.16
C GLY A 617 24.92 -15.41 0.21
N ASP A 618 24.80 -16.70 -0.01
CA ASP A 618 23.55 -17.48 0.02
C ASP A 618 22.77 -17.42 1.34
N SER A 619 23.24 -16.65 2.32
CA SER A 619 22.59 -16.47 3.61
C SER A 619 21.60 -15.29 3.54
N GLY A 620 20.38 -15.59 3.16
CA GLY A 620 19.19 -14.79 3.36
C GLY A 620 19.34 -13.31 2.98
N LEU A 621 18.86 -12.93 1.81
CA LEU A 621 18.71 -11.53 1.39
C LEU A 621 17.72 -10.78 2.33
N ALA A 622 18.14 -10.56 3.57
CA ALA A 622 17.42 -9.66 4.45
C ALA A 622 17.79 -8.23 4.06
N LEU A 623 16.83 -7.32 4.08
CA LEU A 623 17.06 -5.89 3.79
C LEU A 623 18.26 -5.32 4.55
N ARG A 624 18.52 -5.78 5.78
CA ARG A 624 19.68 -5.39 6.59
C ARG A 624 21.01 -5.65 5.88
N ASN A 625 21.12 -6.71 5.08
CA ASN A 625 22.33 -7.09 4.37
C ASN A 625 22.50 -6.32 3.06
N LEU A 626 21.40 -5.80 2.48
CA LEU A 626 21.45 -5.00 1.26
C LEU A 626 21.76 -3.53 1.54
N VAL A 627 21.26 -2.99 2.63
CA VAL A 627 21.44 -1.57 3.01
C VAL A 627 22.85 -1.29 3.55
N ARG A 628 23.53 -2.31 4.08
CA ARG A 628 24.93 -2.18 4.45
C ARG A 628 25.79 -2.83 3.37
N PRO A 629 26.51 -2.03 2.56
CA PRO A 629 27.45 -2.59 1.59
C PRO A 629 28.43 -3.53 2.28
N GLN A 630 28.62 -4.70 1.71
CA GLN A 630 29.62 -5.64 2.21
C GLN A 630 30.99 -4.97 2.18
N TYR A 631 31.77 -5.15 3.23
CA TYR A 631 33.10 -4.55 3.41
C TYR A 631 33.13 -3.01 3.56
N ALA A 632 31.99 -2.32 3.64
CA ALA A 632 32.02 -0.86 3.85
C ALA A 632 32.79 -0.49 5.14
N GLY A 633 33.73 0.44 5.02
CA GLY A 633 34.64 0.86 6.09
C GLY A 633 35.83 -0.07 6.33
N TYR A 634 35.92 -1.23 5.68
CA TYR A 634 37.09 -2.10 5.77
C TYR A 634 38.23 -1.57 4.86
N ALA A 635 39.45 -1.81 5.26
CA ALA A 635 40.61 -1.47 4.44
C ALA A 635 40.62 -2.34 3.17
N LYS A 636 40.80 -1.70 2.00
CA LYS A 636 40.74 -2.33 0.67
C LYS A 636 41.64 -3.54 0.50
N HIS A 637 42.84 -3.55 1.13
CA HIS A 637 43.78 -4.66 1.01
C HIS A 637 43.26 -5.98 1.60
N TRP A 638 42.16 -5.98 2.33
CA TRP A 638 41.48 -7.19 2.84
C TRP A 638 40.64 -7.87 1.76
N LEU A 639 40.29 -7.16 0.67
CA LEU A 639 39.59 -7.76 -0.45
C LEU A 639 40.53 -8.71 -1.22
N ARG A 640 40.23 -10.00 -1.16
CA ARG A 640 40.96 -11.04 -1.89
C ARG A 640 40.38 -11.33 -3.28
N GLN A 641 39.15 -10.88 -3.53
CA GLN A 641 38.46 -11.13 -4.79
C GLN A 641 39.07 -10.33 -5.92
N ARG A 642 39.24 -10.96 -7.08
CA ARG A 642 39.82 -10.34 -8.29
C ARG A 642 38.97 -10.63 -9.50
N GLY A 643 38.98 -9.71 -10.47
CA GLY A 643 38.24 -9.82 -11.71
C GLY A 643 36.76 -9.45 -11.57
N ILE A 644 35.93 -10.01 -12.43
CA ILE A 644 34.49 -9.73 -12.47
C ILE A 644 33.76 -10.85 -11.72
N SER A 645 32.89 -10.45 -10.79
CA SER A 645 32.08 -11.38 -10.01
C SER A 645 30.62 -10.94 -9.95
N LEU A 646 29.74 -11.87 -9.58
CA LEU A 646 28.35 -11.56 -9.29
C LEU A 646 28.27 -10.67 -8.07
N ALA A 647 27.37 -9.70 -8.11
CA ALA A 647 27.05 -8.78 -7.05
C ALA A 647 25.57 -8.85 -6.71
N SER A 648 25.24 -8.56 -5.45
CA SER A 648 23.83 -8.45 -5.05
C SER A 648 23.21 -7.16 -5.55
N VAL A 649 23.99 -6.09 -5.59
CA VAL A 649 23.59 -4.74 -5.98
C VAL A 649 24.70 -4.03 -6.77
N ALA A 650 24.31 -2.99 -7.50
CA ALA A 650 25.20 -2.04 -8.14
C ALA A 650 25.02 -0.67 -7.47
N SER A 651 26.09 0.14 -7.47
CA SER A 651 26.02 1.51 -6.94
C SER A 651 25.75 2.50 -8.07
N ALA A 652 24.73 3.32 -7.92
CA ALA A 652 24.44 4.41 -8.87
C ALA A 652 25.49 5.54 -8.80
N ASP A 653 26.43 5.51 -7.86
CA ASP A 653 27.57 6.43 -7.85
C ASP A 653 28.52 6.16 -9.01
N CYS A 654 28.68 4.89 -9.43
CA CYS A 654 29.35 4.50 -10.66
C CYS A 654 28.82 3.14 -11.14
N CYS A 655 27.98 3.14 -12.15
CA CYS A 655 27.57 1.88 -12.78
C CYS A 655 27.28 2.05 -14.26
N LEU A 656 27.66 1.03 -15.01
CA LEU A 656 27.45 0.94 -16.46
C LEU A 656 26.35 -0.10 -16.75
N MET A 657 25.42 0.26 -17.64
CA MET A 657 24.36 -0.65 -18.07
C MET A 657 23.91 -0.36 -19.50
N ARG A 658 23.13 -1.28 -20.09
CA ARG A 658 22.52 -1.05 -21.41
C ARG A 658 21.33 -0.11 -21.29
N ARG A 659 21.28 0.92 -22.16
CA ARG A 659 20.18 1.89 -22.22
C ARG A 659 18.83 1.20 -22.41
N LYS A 660 18.77 0.19 -23.29
CA LYS A 660 17.54 -0.57 -23.53
C LYS A 660 17.06 -1.28 -22.27
N LEU A 661 17.95 -1.96 -21.55
CA LEU A 661 17.58 -2.64 -20.31
C LEU A 661 17.02 -1.66 -19.27
N PHE A 662 17.67 -0.49 -19.10
CA PHE A 662 17.20 0.55 -18.18
C PHE A 662 15.76 1.00 -18.52
N ALA A 663 15.48 1.23 -19.81
CA ALA A 663 14.15 1.60 -20.27
C ALA A 663 13.12 0.46 -20.05
N ASP A 664 13.49 -0.78 -20.41
CA ASP A 664 12.61 -1.95 -20.31
C ASP A 664 12.19 -2.26 -18.86
N ILE A 665 13.09 -2.02 -17.87
CA ILE A 665 12.77 -2.19 -16.44
C ILE A 665 12.11 -0.95 -15.79
N GLY A 666 11.85 0.09 -16.58
CA GLY A 666 11.18 1.32 -16.14
C GLY A 666 12.04 2.25 -15.30
N GLY A 667 13.36 2.29 -15.54
CA GLY A 667 14.30 3.24 -14.94
C GLY A 667 14.33 3.26 -13.41
N PHE A 668 14.63 4.40 -12.81
CA PHE A 668 14.55 4.58 -11.37
C PHE A 668 13.10 4.71 -10.90
N SER A 669 12.78 4.07 -9.78
CA SER A 669 11.40 4.11 -9.27
C SER A 669 11.03 5.45 -8.66
N LYS A 670 9.83 5.89 -8.99
CA LYS A 670 9.19 7.07 -8.38
C LYS A 670 8.44 6.75 -7.07
N ASP A 671 8.59 5.52 -6.56
CA ASP A 671 7.85 5.04 -5.39
C ASP A 671 8.47 5.52 -4.07
N PHE A 672 9.68 6.10 -4.09
CA PHE A 672 10.44 6.50 -2.92
C PHE A 672 10.48 8.02 -2.75
N VAL A 673 10.36 8.44 -1.50
CA VAL A 673 10.45 9.86 -1.10
C VAL A 673 11.88 10.38 -1.23
N GLY A 674 12.85 9.59 -0.76
CA GLY A 674 14.25 9.93 -0.78
C GLY A 674 15.08 9.11 -1.78
N PRO A 675 16.37 9.43 -1.89
CA PRO A 675 17.27 8.79 -2.84
C PRO A 675 17.80 7.43 -2.39
N ASN A 676 17.80 7.11 -1.09
CA ASN A 676 18.67 6.08 -0.48
C ASN A 676 18.41 4.63 -0.92
N LEU A 677 17.24 4.33 -1.48
CA LEU A 677 16.88 2.96 -1.91
C LEU A 677 16.71 2.82 -3.43
N LYS A 678 16.90 3.88 -4.21
CA LYS A 678 16.64 3.89 -5.65
C LYS A 678 17.66 3.05 -6.44
N ASP A 679 18.91 3.00 -6.03
CA ASP A 679 19.94 2.15 -6.63
C ASP A 679 19.76 0.67 -6.26
N LEU A 680 19.39 0.39 -5.01
CA LEU A 680 19.02 -0.97 -4.59
C LEU A 680 17.80 -1.47 -5.37
N ASP A 681 16.78 -0.63 -5.51
CA ASP A 681 15.57 -0.96 -6.29
C ASP A 681 15.90 -1.23 -7.77
N LEU A 682 16.75 -0.40 -8.39
CA LEU A 682 17.24 -0.62 -9.74
C LEU A 682 17.94 -1.98 -9.88
N SER A 683 18.80 -2.31 -8.93
CA SER A 683 19.53 -3.58 -8.90
C SER A 683 18.58 -4.78 -8.81
N LEU A 684 17.54 -4.68 -7.96
CA LEU A 684 16.53 -5.73 -7.85
C LEU A 684 15.63 -5.84 -9.09
N LYS A 685 15.33 -4.72 -9.76
CA LYS A 685 14.65 -4.74 -11.07
C LYS A 685 15.47 -5.48 -12.12
N VAL A 686 16.77 -5.20 -12.21
CA VAL A 686 17.69 -5.92 -13.12
C VAL A 686 17.64 -7.42 -12.82
N ARG A 687 17.74 -7.81 -11.55
CA ARG A 687 17.71 -9.23 -11.15
C ARG A 687 16.34 -9.87 -11.37
N SER A 688 15.26 -9.14 -11.22
CA SER A 688 13.88 -9.66 -11.40
C SER A 688 13.58 -10.06 -12.85
N VAL A 689 14.28 -9.47 -13.82
CA VAL A 689 14.19 -9.87 -15.24
C VAL A 689 15.23 -10.91 -15.65
N GLY A 690 15.91 -11.55 -14.66
CA GLY A 690 16.88 -12.62 -14.90
C GLY A 690 18.25 -12.15 -15.36
N MET A 691 18.56 -10.86 -15.22
CA MET A 691 19.87 -10.29 -15.50
C MET A 691 20.71 -10.18 -14.23
N ASP A 692 22.03 -10.17 -14.38
CA ASP A 692 22.96 -10.15 -13.27
C ASP A 692 23.49 -8.74 -12.99
N CYS A 693 23.66 -8.43 -11.70
CA CYS A 693 24.51 -7.35 -11.25
C CYS A 693 25.95 -7.86 -11.14
N LEU A 694 26.90 -7.11 -11.67
CA LEU A 694 28.31 -7.46 -11.69
C LEU A 694 29.15 -6.46 -10.91
N TRP A 695 30.24 -6.93 -10.35
CA TRP A 695 31.25 -6.14 -9.66
C TRP A 695 32.63 -6.38 -10.27
N ALA A 696 33.25 -5.32 -10.75
CA ALA A 696 34.63 -5.32 -11.24
C ALA A 696 35.58 -4.99 -10.07
N SER A 697 36.03 -6.03 -9.35
CA SER A 697 36.75 -5.90 -8.10
C SER A 697 38.15 -5.27 -8.23
N ASP A 698 38.77 -5.46 -9.39
CA ASP A 698 40.11 -4.92 -9.70
C ASP A 698 40.05 -3.48 -10.23
N LEU A 699 38.88 -2.98 -10.51
CA LEU A 699 38.69 -1.61 -10.96
C LEU A 699 38.34 -0.72 -9.77
N GLU A 700 39.26 0.18 -9.41
CA GLU A 700 39.13 1.05 -8.27
C GLU A 700 38.83 2.48 -8.71
N MET A 701 37.85 3.11 -8.05
CA MET A 701 37.52 4.51 -8.18
C MET A 701 37.58 5.17 -6.79
N PHE A 702 38.10 6.37 -6.70
CA PHE A 702 38.02 7.13 -5.48
C PHE A 702 36.62 7.76 -5.36
N ALA A 703 36.03 7.68 -4.19
CA ALA A 703 34.85 8.40 -3.82
C ALA A 703 35.23 9.51 -2.82
N VAL A 704 35.19 10.74 -3.29
CA VAL A 704 35.42 11.94 -2.47
C VAL A 704 34.04 12.34 -1.92
N ASP A 705 33.65 11.73 -0.82
CA ASP A 705 32.38 12.12 -0.19
C ASP A 705 32.57 13.44 0.55
N GLU A 706 31.60 14.33 0.40
CA GLU A 706 31.43 15.36 1.40
C GLU A 706 31.13 14.64 2.73
N PRO A 707 31.71 15.12 3.86
CA PRO A 707 31.18 14.78 5.15
C PRO A 707 29.68 15.04 5.02
N GLU A 708 28.85 13.98 5.25
CA GLU A 708 27.41 14.14 5.26
C GLU A 708 27.15 15.36 6.13
N THR A 709 26.80 16.48 5.49
CA THR A 709 26.22 17.62 6.21
C THR A 709 25.12 16.96 7.00
N GLU A 710 25.31 16.92 8.32
CA GLU A 710 24.51 16.18 9.31
C GLU A 710 23.15 15.92 8.74
N LEU A 711 22.88 14.64 8.41
CA LEU A 711 21.63 14.20 7.79
C LEU A 711 20.56 15.06 8.41
N SER A 712 20.00 15.97 7.63
CA SER A 712 19.17 17.05 8.13
C SER A 712 18.35 16.48 9.28
N ALA A 713 18.53 17.02 10.48
CA ALA A 713 17.87 16.55 11.70
C ALA A 713 16.34 16.69 11.56
N ASP A 714 15.88 17.12 10.39
CA ASP A 714 14.50 17.32 10.03
C ASP A 714 13.74 16.00 10.13
N ASN A 715 12.77 16.01 11.00
CA ASN A 715 11.90 14.87 11.28
C ASN A 715 11.28 14.25 9.99
N TRP A 716 10.90 15.09 9.01
CA TRP A 716 10.31 14.61 7.76
C TRP A 716 11.26 13.77 6.91
N VAL A 717 12.57 14.06 6.93
CA VAL A 717 13.61 13.29 6.21
C VAL A 717 13.72 11.90 6.81
N GLN A 718 13.81 11.82 8.13
CA GLN A 718 13.90 10.54 8.85
C GLN A 718 12.62 9.72 8.69
N THR A 719 11.45 10.35 8.76
CA THR A 719 10.17 9.69 8.48
C THR A 719 10.09 9.20 7.03
N GLY A 720 10.56 9.99 6.07
CA GLY A 720 10.68 9.61 4.67
C GLY A 720 11.50 8.34 4.46
N GLN A 721 12.63 8.22 5.16
CA GLN A 721 13.45 7.00 5.14
C GLN A 721 12.71 5.78 5.69
N LEU A 722 11.90 5.95 6.74
CA LEU A 722 11.05 4.86 7.25
C LEU A 722 9.98 4.44 6.23
N VAL A 723 9.34 5.41 5.57
CA VAL A 723 8.35 5.16 4.52
C VAL A 723 8.99 4.42 3.34
N ASP A 724 10.17 4.87 2.91
CA ASP A 724 10.91 4.23 1.81
C ASP A 724 11.29 2.78 2.16
N ARG A 725 11.77 2.55 3.38
CA ARG A 725 12.09 1.20 3.87
C ARG A 725 10.85 0.31 3.91
N TRP A 726 9.72 0.83 4.40
CA TRP A 726 8.45 0.11 4.40
C TRP A 726 7.97 -0.20 2.97
N GLY A 727 7.99 0.79 2.07
CA GLY A 727 7.61 0.63 0.67
C GLY A 727 8.50 -0.37 -0.08
N PHE A 728 9.81 -0.30 0.13
CA PHE A 728 10.79 -1.22 -0.42
C PHE A 728 10.55 -2.66 0.05
N ASN A 729 10.37 -2.87 1.36
CA ASN A 729 10.08 -4.19 1.91
C ASN A 729 8.79 -4.77 1.32
N ARG A 730 7.74 -3.96 1.22
CA ARG A 730 6.46 -4.38 0.63
C ARG A 730 6.60 -4.74 -0.85
N LYS A 731 7.35 -3.95 -1.62
CA LYS A 731 7.58 -4.16 -3.05
C LYS A 731 8.34 -5.46 -3.32
N TRP A 732 9.40 -5.71 -2.53
CA TRP A 732 10.35 -6.78 -2.78
C TRP A 732 10.18 -8.01 -1.88
N SER A 733 9.18 -8.04 -1.00
CA SER A 733 8.92 -9.16 -0.06
C SER A 733 8.88 -10.53 -0.76
N ARG A 734 8.20 -10.62 -1.90
CA ARG A 734 8.09 -11.86 -2.69
C ARG A 734 9.42 -12.27 -3.33
N PHE A 735 10.21 -11.32 -3.78
CA PHE A 735 11.53 -11.57 -4.35
C PHE A 735 12.47 -12.18 -3.30
N PHE A 736 12.49 -11.61 -2.09
CA PHE A 736 13.29 -12.12 -0.98
C PHE A 736 12.82 -13.49 -0.49
N ALA A 737 11.51 -13.74 -0.47
CA ALA A 737 10.96 -15.05 -0.11
C ALA A 737 11.40 -16.17 -1.08
N LYS A 738 11.49 -15.89 -2.37
CA LYS A 738 11.98 -16.84 -3.37
C LYS A 738 13.49 -17.07 -3.28
N SER A 739 14.27 -16.02 -3.06
CA SER A 739 15.74 -16.10 -3.01
C SER A 739 16.26 -16.84 -1.77
N GLY A 740 15.49 -16.89 -0.69
CA GLY A 740 15.83 -17.64 0.54
C GLY A 740 15.59 -19.16 0.46
N ASN A 741 15.00 -19.67 -0.61
CA ASN A 741 14.68 -21.10 -0.78
C ASN A 741 15.51 -21.83 -1.84
N VAL A 742 16.50 -21.20 -2.45
CA VAL A 742 17.47 -21.86 -3.32
C VAL A 742 18.67 -22.27 -2.47
N GLN A 743 18.52 -23.34 -1.72
CA GLN A 743 19.58 -24.21 -1.23
C GLN A 743 19.37 -25.60 -1.79
#